data_775895f00103501265f2acdbed9e3089
#
_entry.id   775895f00103501265f2acdbed9e3089
#
_cell.length_a   1.000
_cell.length_b   1.000
_cell.length_c   1.000
_cell.angle_alpha   90.00
_cell.angle_beta   90.00
_cell.angle_gamma   90.00
#
_symmetry.space_group_name_H-M   'P 1'
#
loop_
_entity.id
_entity.type
_entity.pdbx_description
1 polymer ?
#
loop_
_entity_poly.entity_id
_entity_poly.type
_entity_poly.pdbx_seq_one_letter_code
_entity_poly.pdbx_strand_id
1 'polypeptide(L)'
;MATPDVSKFTTSDQIFSANHTLPQIRSIHKALHVEIEDKASRLRTRVGGSYRDLLGTADTIVQMHQDNDSVQELLRSMGWRCGRAVVSTKVAALANFVEKERKADVAEAARQRLLDGCLLVVGRLLRGRGELDESFSAGDRLVVAAKVLVLSRLLVNSLGKETLNDDARQAVDAARKKLDSLRRRLKRTLEKTLEKIGTDSNRDDVLKALAAHSLANSSGAKDTLRHFLEVRFKAVAVALDPEEDERVGSADDVIRSLELHARTLLDVQALVPNKLSQALHALTKKPLLEDASLQKLEGLRLDIYERWCGEDIQYFTPFIRHDDLSGAQAREMFDGWVEKGQEVLLRGLKKILEPMHDFKSITELRTNLLQLWIRQGSKVRGIDPEELQNHLRNAINAQMLAVLDSKVSKLHIVGSEVKATLESWKDGVTGKLPGLWDEEGYEDALSSGARPFLQEVASRFYGRSDAVSKALNCYYSWFHIIDDVKEVVGQLEKQRWDNDFDEIEDEETLEARQQLLSKDDPKMLQQKLDISLDASFEALEKELQQLWDGKSEAGSSSAIAMYLIRVLRDIRRQLPQRESIKDFGLSMVPALHQAIVVSVSESPVDEFVSDGLSGRIAVGRPLWDGDPALPNQPSPETFRFLHSLLLSLSDAGVDLWTAAAMTALKKHVSRRLCEAWNQELESIKFDVRVKEVKEDKEDAKEQKEETENGAKEAEGAGAEKKEPQGDAEEEPASKRDGQGGDGEGNVEVGGQGKDKEDVENKDAEKEEDGTAPGNEQLRDLCIQWLFDISLLRLSVGVEAAEAADEFQQLEDAVYGRSGLDESSRQHVGKAAKNFWSRTSLLFGLLA
;
A
#
# COMPACT_ATOMS: atom_id res chain seq x y z
N MET A 1 31.88 3.59 -70.64
CA MET A 1 31.10 4.86 -70.60
C MET A 1 31.68 5.72 -69.49
N ALA A 2 32.26 6.88 -69.89
CA ALA A 2 32.87 7.77 -68.91
C ALA A 2 31.78 8.33 -67.95
N THR A 3 31.98 8.20 -66.65
CA THR A 3 31.12 8.83 -65.64
C THR A 3 31.26 10.35 -65.80
N PRO A 4 30.13 11.08 -65.90
CA PRO A 4 30.16 12.53 -66.01
C PRO A 4 30.84 13.13 -64.75
N ASP A 5 31.64 14.13 -64.96
CA ASP A 5 32.39 14.80 -63.88
C ASP A 5 31.44 15.62 -63.01
N VAL A 6 31.28 15.20 -61.76
CA VAL A 6 30.31 15.73 -60.78
C VAL A 6 30.63 17.20 -60.43
N SER A 7 31.90 17.60 -60.55
CA SER A 7 32.36 18.96 -60.17
C SER A 7 31.86 20.07 -61.09
N LYS A 8 31.27 19.73 -62.24
CA LYS A 8 30.73 20.70 -63.20
C LYS A 8 29.27 21.09 -62.98
N PHE A 9 28.56 20.38 -62.12
CA PHE A 9 27.15 20.64 -61.87
C PHE A 9 26.96 21.52 -60.61
N THR A 10 26.34 22.69 -60.77
CA THR A 10 26.09 23.65 -59.73
C THR A 10 24.59 23.66 -59.29
N THR A 11 23.70 23.21 -60.16
CA THR A 11 22.24 23.15 -59.87
C THR A 11 21.65 21.82 -60.33
N SER A 12 20.56 21.42 -59.70
CA SER A 12 19.82 20.21 -60.06
C SER A 12 19.28 20.25 -61.50
N ASP A 13 18.90 21.44 -61.99
CA ASP A 13 18.38 21.63 -63.33
C ASP A 13 19.40 21.27 -64.40
N GLN A 14 20.70 21.49 -64.17
CA GLN A 14 21.75 21.10 -65.05
C GLN A 14 21.90 19.58 -65.21
N ILE A 15 21.53 18.80 -64.20
CA ILE A 15 21.58 17.35 -64.21
C ILE A 15 20.35 16.78 -64.93
N PHE A 16 19.21 17.41 -64.81
CA PHE A 16 17.96 16.94 -65.42
C PHE A 16 17.77 17.48 -66.87
N SER A 17 18.33 18.65 -67.20
CA SER A 17 18.26 19.22 -68.50
C SER A 17 19.31 18.64 -69.49
N ALA A 18 20.42 18.04 -69.03
CA ALA A 18 21.36 17.30 -69.81
C ALA A 18 20.80 15.91 -70.03
N ASN A 19 20.75 15.43 -71.29
CA ASN A 19 20.23 14.14 -71.71
C ASN A 19 20.98 12.93 -71.09
N HIS A 20 20.98 12.85 -69.79
CA HIS A 20 21.58 11.75 -69.03
C HIS A 20 20.60 10.58 -68.84
N THR A 21 21.08 9.38 -68.99
CA THR A 21 20.29 8.16 -68.80
C THR A 21 20.06 7.93 -67.31
N LEU A 22 18.94 7.29 -66.95
CA LEU A 22 18.60 6.98 -65.54
C LEU A 22 19.75 6.34 -64.75
N PRO A 23 20.55 5.40 -65.30
CA PRO A 23 21.71 4.87 -64.62
C PRO A 23 22.82 5.92 -64.35
N GLN A 24 23.02 6.87 -65.33
CA GLN A 24 23.96 7.95 -65.15
C GLN A 24 23.55 8.96 -64.08
N ILE A 25 22.23 9.29 -64.02
CA ILE A 25 21.67 10.15 -62.96
C ILE A 25 21.84 9.50 -61.58
N ARG A 26 21.59 8.19 -61.46
CA ARG A 26 21.87 7.43 -60.26
C ARG A 26 23.34 7.42 -59.86
N SER A 27 24.25 7.32 -60.83
CA SER A 27 25.68 7.36 -60.54
C SER A 27 26.12 8.77 -60.08
N ILE A 28 25.59 9.83 -60.69
CA ILE A 28 25.80 11.21 -60.28
C ILE A 28 25.28 11.45 -58.88
N HIS A 29 24.05 10.99 -58.61
CA HIS A 29 23.44 11.11 -57.25
C HIS A 29 24.29 10.40 -56.20
N LYS A 30 24.72 9.16 -56.48
CA LYS A 30 25.59 8.42 -55.59
C LYS A 30 26.94 9.11 -55.37
N ALA A 31 27.54 9.65 -56.41
CA ALA A 31 28.80 10.40 -56.32
C ALA A 31 28.65 11.71 -55.53
N LEU A 32 27.56 12.46 -55.77
CA LEU A 32 27.23 13.65 -54.95
C LEU A 32 27.01 13.31 -53.47
N HIS A 33 26.35 12.18 -53.18
CA HIS A 33 26.11 11.77 -51.81
C HIS A 33 27.42 11.46 -51.08
N VAL A 34 28.32 10.72 -51.72
CA VAL A 34 29.65 10.45 -51.18
C VAL A 34 30.45 11.75 -50.98
N GLU A 35 30.36 12.71 -51.91
CA GLU A 35 31.04 13.99 -51.76
C GLU A 35 30.45 14.85 -50.64
N ILE A 36 29.15 14.80 -50.42
CA ILE A 36 28.48 15.47 -49.30
C ILE A 36 28.93 14.85 -47.96
N GLU A 37 28.96 13.52 -47.86
CA GLU A 37 29.45 12.83 -46.67
C GLU A 37 30.91 13.14 -46.36
N ASP A 38 31.79 13.13 -47.40
CA ASP A 38 33.19 13.48 -47.27
C ASP A 38 33.37 14.95 -46.83
N LYS A 39 32.62 15.87 -47.45
CA LYS A 39 32.66 17.29 -47.04
C LYS A 39 32.11 17.46 -45.62
N ALA A 40 31.03 16.74 -45.23
CA ALA A 40 30.46 16.78 -43.90
C ALA A 40 31.47 16.23 -42.85
N SER A 41 32.14 15.13 -43.19
CA SER A 41 33.17 14.55 -42.33
C SER A 41 34.36 15.50 -42.14
N ARG A 42 34.87 16.09 -43.26
CA ARG A 42 35.95 17.09 -43.22
C ARG A 42 35.56 18.33 -42.41
N LEU A 43 34.28 18.75 -42.53
CA LEU A 43 33.77 19.89 -41.80
C LEU A 43 33.66 19.58 -40.29
N ARG A 44 33.16 18.38 -39.91
CA ARG A 44 33.14 17.93 -38.51
C ARG A 44 34.54 17.85 -37.92
N THR A 45 35.50 17.28 -38.69
CA THR A 45 36.89 17.18 -38.26
C THR A 45 37.54 18.57 -38.08
N ARG A 46 37.24 19.49 -39.01
CA ARG A 46 37.78 20.87 -38.94
C ARG A 46 37.12 21.67 -37.80
N VAL A 47 35.82 21.53 -37.64
CA VAL A 47 35.08 22.14 -36.51
C VAL A 47 35.56 21.54 -35.18
N GLY A 48 35.70 20.22 -35.11
CA GLY A 48 36.21 19.56 -33.90
C GLY A 48 37.66 19.95 -33.58
N GLY A 49 38.50 20.13 -34.62
CA GLY A 49 39.87 20.67 -34.45
C GLY A 49 39.86 22.11 -33.95
N SER A 50 39.11 22.98 -34.62
CA SER A 50 38.99 24.38 -34.17
C SER A 50 38.34 24.55 -32.81
N TYR A 51 37.41 23.64 -32.40
CA TYR A 51 36.87 23.65 -31.06
C TYR A 51 37.93 23.27 -30.01
N ARG A 52 38.79 22.28 -30.34
CA ARG A 52 39.89 21.88 -29.47
C ARG A 52 40.94 22.98 -29.35
N ASP A 53 41.21 23.68 -30.45
CA ASP A 53 42.12 24.83 -30.46
C ASP A 53 41.54 26.01 -29.67
N LEU A 54 40.21 26.23 -29.74
CA LEU A 54 39.51 27.24 -28.91
C LEU A 54 39.53 26.90 -27.41
N LEU A 55 39.32 25.62 -27.07
CA LEU A 55 39.44 25.19 -25.66
C LEU A 55 40.88 25.38 -25.17
N GLY A 56 41.88 24.96 -25.97
CA GLY A 56 43.30 25.19 -25.63
C GLY A 56 43.66 26.68 -25.49
N THR A 57 43.08 27.54 -26.31
CA THR A 57 43.28 29.01 -26.17
C THR A 57 42.50 29.57 -24.97
N ALA A 58 41.32 29.03 -24.64
CA ALA A 58 40.59 29.40 -23.42
C ALA A 58 41.37 29.02 -22.16
N ASP A 59 41.94 27.81 -22.14
CA ASP A 59 42.78 27.36 -21.02
C ASP A 59 44.04 28.22 -20.85
N THR A 60 44.66 28.58 -21.98
CA THR A 60 45.82 29.52 -21.92
C THR A 60 45.43 30.92 -21.47
N ILE A 61 44.24 31.41 -21.84
CA ILE A 61 43.73 32.71 -21.36
C ILE A 61 43.45 32.63 -19.85
N VAL A 62 42.84 31.56 -19.37
CA VAL A 62 42.62 31.34 -17.92
C VAL A 62 43.95 31.27 -17.18
N GLN A 63 44.93 30.55 -17.74
CA GLN A 63 46.25 30.47 -17.15
C GLN A 63 46.93 31.84 -17.11
N MET A 64 46.88 32.62 -18.23
CA MET A 64 47.41 33.97 -18.26
C MET A 64 46.71 34.90 -17.27
N HIS A 65 45.40 34.72 -17.06
CA HIS A 65 44.67 35.48 -16.08
C HIS A 65 45.13 35.16 -14.66
N GLN A 66 45.34 33.87 -14.34
CA GLN A 66 45.87 33.44 -13.06
C GLN A 66 47.31 33.94 -12.83
N ASP A 67 48.14 33.87 -13.88
CA ASP A 67 49.51 34.37 -13.80
C ASP A 67 49.54 35.90 -13.62
N ASN A 68 48.67 36.62 -14.31
CA ASN A 68 48.52 38.06 -14.16
C ASN A 68 48.03 38.43 -12.74
N ASP A 69 47.06 37.68 -12.17
CA ASP A 69 46.58 37.89 -10.81
C ASP A 69 47.70 37.62 -9.79
N SER A 70 48.48 36.58 -10.01
CA SER A 70 49.64 36.29 -9.17
C SER A 70 50.73 37.37 -9.26
N VAL A 71 51.02 37.89 -10.48
CA VAL A 71 51.93 39.00 -10.69
C VAL A 71 51.39 40.29 -10.04
N GLN A 72 50.09 40.59 -10.19
CA GLN A 72 49.47 41.73 -9.53
C GLN A 72 49.52 41.61 -8.01
N GLU A 73 49.34 40.43 -7.46
CA GLU A 73 49.45 40.19 -6.03
C GLU A 73 50.91 40.37 -5.56
N LEU A 74 51.89 39.85 -6.31
CA LEU A 74 53.27 40.05 -6.04
C LEU A 74 53.65 41.55 -6.11
N LEU A 75 53.19 42.26 -7.14
CA LEU A 75 53.42 43.73 -7.28
C LEU A 75 52.73 44.48 -6.12
N ARG A 76 51.49 44.09 -5.75
CA ARG A 76 50.79 44.68 -4.60
C ARG A 76 51.51 44.40 -3.30
N SER A 77 52.00 43.18 -3.11
CA SER A 77 52.81 42.83 -1.94
C SER A 77 54.15 43.58 -1.93
N MET A 78 54.80 43.69 -3.08
CA MET A 78 56.02 44.51 -3.23
C MET A 78 55.72 46.00 -2.99
N GLY A 79 54.67 46.54 -3.61
CA GLY A 79 54.25 47.94 -3.38
C GLY A 79 53.93 48.20 -1.91
N TRP A 80 53.28 47.21 -1.28
CA TRP A 80 52.99 47.31 0.15
C TRP A 80 54.27 47.23 1.02
N ARG A 81 55.16 46.29 0.73
CA ARG A 81 56.43 46.13 1.45
C ARG A 81 57.47 47.25 1.17
N CYS A 82 57.50 47.77 -0.07
CA CYS A 82 58.40 48.81 -0.53
C CYS A 82 57.74 50.18 -0.57
N GLY A 83 56.48 50.31 -0.28
CA GLY A 83 55.74 51.57 -0.23
C GLY A 83 56.41 52.59 0.65
N ARG A 84 56.48 53.81 0.20
CA ARG A 84 57.18 54.88 0.90
C ARG A 84 56.73 55.06 2.36
N ALA A 85 55.44 54.83 2.61
CA ALA A 85 54.87 54.86 3.99
C ALA A 85 55.37 53.70 4.86
N VAL A 86 55.49 52.48 4.32
CA VAL A 86 55.98 51.28 5.04
C VAL A 86 57.48 51.39 5.28
N VAL A 87 58.23 51.80 4.27
CA VAL A 87 59.68 52.05 4.39
C VAL A 87 59.92 53.15 5.39
N SER A 88 59.17 54.26 5.32
CA SER A 88 59.36 55.36 6.28
C SER A 88 58.97 54.97 7.71
N THR A 89 57.91 54.16 7.93
CA THR A 89 57.57 53.66 9.27
C THR A 89 58.60 52.66 9.80
N LYS A 90 59.13 51.79 8.92
CA LYS A 90 60.22 50.86 9.30
C LYS A 90 61.55 51.61 9.59
N VAL A 91 61.88 52.61 8.80
CA VAL A 91 63.03 53.46 9.03
C VAL A 91 62.86 54.28 10.29
N ALA A 92 61.71 54.90 10.55
CA ALA A 92 61.36 55.61 11.75
C ALA A 92 61.42 54.68 12.97
N ALA A 93 60.92 53.45 12.83
CA ALA A 93 61.01 52.45 13.86
C ALA A 93 62.45 52.04 14.12
N LEU A 94 63.27 51.89 13.11
CA LEU A 94 64.70 51.62 13.23
C LEU A 94 65.49 52.79 13.93
N ALA A 95 65.18 54.05 13.56
CA ALA A 95 65.75 55.23 14.20
C ALA A 95 65.43 55.28 15.68
N ASN A 96 64.24 54.97 16.07
CA ASN A 96 63.77 54.89 17.47
C ASN A 96 64.46 53.73 18.27
N PHE A 97 64.94 52.73 17.54
CA PHE A 97 65.58 51.56 18.10
C PHE A 97 67.04 51.75 18.44
N VAL A 98 67.69 52.61 17.67
CA VAL A 98 69.15 52.94 17.94
C VAL A 98 69.32 53.78 19.22
N GLU A 99 68.27 54.51 19.63
CA GLU A 99 68.35 55.44 20.77
C GLU A 99 67.95 54.85 22.17
N LYS A 100 67.45 53.67 22.29
CA LYS A 100 66.99 53.11 23.55
C LYS A 100 67.60 51.73 23.89
N GLU A 101 68.63 51.69 24.74
CA GLU A 101 69.25 50.44 25.27
C GLU A 101 68.38 49.63 26.24
N ARG A 102 67.08 49.62 26.12
CA ARG A 102 66.19 48.74 26.92
C ARG A 102 65.65 47.58 26.07
N LYS A 103 66.61 46.74 25.63
CA LYS A 103 66.27 45.65 24.72
C LYS A 103 65.29 44.60 25.32
N ALA A 104 65.38 44.33 26.58
CA ALA A 104 64.57 43.28 27.29
C ALA A 104 63.09 43.65 27.37
N ASP A 105 62.71 44.83 27.92
CA ASP A 105 61.38 45.34 28.15
C ASP A 105 60.63 45.57 26.84
N VAL A 106 61.39 46.01 25.79
CA VAL A 106 60.80 46.19 24.44
C VAL A 106 60.51 44.87 23.78
N ALA A 107 61.38 43.86 23.97
CA ALA A 107 61.19 42.52 23.41
C ALA A 107 59.97 41.85 24.08
N GLU A 108 59.79 41.98 25.39
CA GLU A 108 58.63 41.48 26.10
C GLU A 108 57.32 42.14 25.60
N ALA A 109 57.28 43.49 25.54
CA ALA A 109 56.12 44.23 25.04
C ALA A 109 55.80 43.92 23.57
N ALA A 110 56.86 43.71 22.73
CA ALA A 110 56.62 43.29 21.32
C ALA A 110 55.97 41.89 21.22
N ARG A 111 56.49 40.94 22.01
CA ARG A 111 55.92 39.58 22.04
C ARG A 111 54.48 39.56 22.58
N GLN A 112 54.20 40.40 23.60
CA GLN A 112 52.87 40.53 24.14
C GLN A 112 51.91 41.12 23.11
N ARG A 113 52.31 42.17 22.35
CA ARG A 113 51.52 42.73 21.26
C ARG A 113 51.28 41.75 20.11
N LEU A 114 52.31 40.96 19.75
CA LEU A 114 52.17 39.91 18.77
C LEU A 114 51.19 38.84 19.25
N LEU A 115 51.25 38.45 20.53
CA LEU A 115 50.29 37.50 21.12
C LEU A 115 48.85 38.01 21.05
N ASP A 116 48.60 39.26 21.40
CA ASP A 116 47.28 39.89 21.28
C ASP A 116 46.80 39.88 19.82
N GLY A 117 47.70 40.23 18.87
CA GLY A 117 47.44 40.16 17.45
C GLY A 117 47.04 38.73 17.00
N CYS A 118 47.82 37.72 17.45
CA CYS A 118 47.52 36.33 17.15
C CYS A 118 46.13 35.89 17.65
N LEU A 119 45.76 36.25 18.90
CA LEU A 119 44.45 35.90 19.46
C LEU A 119 43.30 36.56 18.71
N LEU A 120 43.47 37.80 18.24
CA LEU A 120 42.47 38.51 17.45
C LEU A 120 42.32 37.90 16.04
N VAL A 121 43.44 37.62 15.37
CA VAL A 121 43.45 37.03 14.01
C VAL A 121 42.83 35.66 14.03
N VAL A 122 43.19 34.75 14.96
CA VAL A 122 42.55 33.45 15.10
C VAL A 122 41.04 33.61 15.30
N GLY A 123 40.63 34.54 16.19
CA GLY A 123 39.23 34.81 16.45
C GLY A 123 38.47 35.29 15.21
N ARG A 124 39.09 36.04 14.30
CA ARG A 124 38.51 36.48 13.02
C ARG A 124 38.45 35.36 12.00
N LEU A 125 39.54 34.60 11.83
CA LEU A 125 39.62 33.46 10.91
C LEU A 125 38.56 32.41 11.24
N LEU A 126 38.36 32.07 12.51
CA LEU A 126 37.34 31.12 12.94
C LEU A 126 35.89 31.62 12.82
N ARG A 127 35.69 32.95 12.63
CA ARG A 127 34.36 33.51 12.32
C ARG A 127 34.09 33.66 10.82
N GLY A 128 35.02 33.28 9.95
CA GLY A 128 34.93 33.50 8.51
C GLY A 128 35.07 34.98 8.11
N ARG A 129 35.43 35.86 9.02
CA ARG A 129 35.72 37.28 8.77
C ARG A 129 37.24 37.45 8.82
N GLY A 130 37.88 37.47 7.73
CA GLY A 130 39.36 37.48 7.72
C GLY A 130 39.95 38.47 6.72
N GLU A 131 41.17 38.86 7.02
CA GLU A 131 42.07 39.63 6.19
C GLU A 131 42.65 38.81 5.00
N LEU A 132 42.15 37.56 4.83
CA LEU A 132 42.55 36.71 3.74
C LEU A 132 41.57 36.90 2.57
N ASP A 133 42.12 37.03 1.37
CA ASP A 133 41.40 37.16 0.08
C ASP A 133 40.38 36.06 -0.05
N GLU A 134 39.31 36.29 -0.83
CA GLU A 134 38.26 35.31 -1.15
C GLU A 134 38.79 34.03 -1.79
N SER A 135 40.04 34.05 -2.29
CA SER A 135 40.72 32.88 -2.85
C SER A 135 41.07 31.79 -1.85
N PHE A 136 41.06 32.07 -0.51
CA PHE A 136 41.41 31.08 0.50
C PHE A 136 40.23 30.16 0.79
N SER A 137 40.44 28.88 0.59
CA SER A 137 39.42 27.85 0.90
C SER A 137 39.16 27.80 2.43
N ALA A 138 38.08 27.13 2.83
CA ALA A 138 37.77 26.89 4.22
C ALA A 138 38.88 26.12 4.92
N GLY A 139 39.48 25.14 4.24
CA GLY A 139 40.60 24.35 4.71
C GLY A 139 41.84 25.20 4.94
N ASP A 140 42.19 26.13 4.04
CA ASP A 140 43.34 27.02 4.15
C ASP A 140 43.24 27.89 5.41
N ARG A 141 42.08 28.46 5.67
CA ARG A 141 41.79 29.27 6.86
C ARG A 141 42.00 28.47 8.14
N LEU A 142 41.65 27.18 8.16
CA LEU A 142 41.87 26.30 9.33
C LEU A 142 43.34 25.98 9.56
N VAL A 143 44.11 25.73 8.48
CA VAL A 143 45.54 25.50 8.57
C VAL A 143 46.27 26.76 9.11
N VAL A 144 45.93 27.94 8.56
CA VAL A 144 46.51 29.22 9.01
C VAL A 144 46.12 29.49 10.46
N ALA A 145 44.86 29.28 10.87
CA ALA A 145 44.43 29.41 12.27
C ALA A 145 45.18 28.46 13.19
N ALA A 146 45.45 27.22 12.78
CA ALA A 146 46.23 26.26 13.53
C ALA A 146 47.69 26.71 13.69
N LYS A 147 48.32 27.22 12.61
CA LYS A 147 49.67 27.77 12.64
C LYS A 147 49.76 28.95 13.62
N VAL A 148 48.83 29.92 13.55
CA VAL A 148 48.79 31.07 14.48
C VAL A 148 48.57 30.64 15.91
N LEU A 149 47.76 29.60 16.17
CA LEU A 149 47.61 29.03 17.51
C LEU A 149 48.88 28.39 18.04
N VAL A 150 49.63 27.68 17.18
CA VAL A 150 50.96 27.15 17.56
C VAL A 150 51.92 28.30 17.93
N LEU A 151 51.96 29.35 17.08
CA LEU A 151 52.76 30.56 17.39
C LEU A 151 52.33 31.21 18.70
N SER A 152 51.02 31.33 18.95
CA SER A 152 50.49 31.87 20.22
C SER A 152 50.96 31.05 21.44
N ARG A 153 50.98 29.70 21.32
CA ARG A 153 51.46 28.83 22.40
C ARG A 153 52.95 29.02 22.66
N LEU A 154 53.75 29.17 21.62
CA LEU A 154 55.18 29.46 21.76
C LEU A 154 55.43 30.81 22.45
N LEU A 155 54.68 31.85 22.04
CA LEU A 155 54.75 33.17 22.65
C LEU A 155 54.36 33.15 24.14
N VAL A 156 53.24 32.47 24.49
CA VAL A 156 52.81 32.31 25.89
C VAL A 156 53.85 31.56 26.71
N ASN A 157 54.49 30.52 26.16
CA ASN A 157 55.52 29.77 26.85
C ASN A 157 56.79 30.60 27.02
N SER A 158 57.21 31.41 26.04
CA SER A 158 58.33 32.31 26.09
C SER A 158 58.12 33.42 27.16
N LEU A 159 56.94 34.10 27.07
CA LEU A 159 56.57 35.15 28.04
C LEU A 159 56.44 34.58 29.45
N GLY A 160 55.88 33.37 29.63
CA GLY A 160 55.76 32.76 30.97
C GLY A 160 57.04 32.36 31.64
N LYS A 161 58.15 32.25 30.90
CA LYS A 161 59.50 32.01 31.45
C LYS A 161 60.21 33.28 31.90
N GLU A 162 59.91 34.42 31.30
CA GLU A 162 60.68 35.67 31.44
C GLU A 162 59.99 36.72 32.35
N THR A 163 58.63 36.55 32.64
CA THR A 163 57.86 37.56 33.38
C THR A 163 58.21 37.62 34.85
N LEU A 164 58.75 38.76 35.26
CA LEU A 164 59.02 39.09 36.69
C LEU A 164 57.88 39.88 37.33
N ASN A 165 56.96 40.51 36.54
CA ASN A 165 55.92 41.37 37.07
C ASN A 165 54.60 40.63 37.23
N ASP A 166 53.86 40.85 38.30
CA ASP A 166 52.56 40.19 38.58
C ASP A 166 51.45 40.56 37.55
N ASP A 167 51.44 41.80 37.07
CA ASP A 167 50.51 42.27 36.02
C ASP A 167 50.73 41.54 34.68
N ALA A 168 52.03 41.35 34.33
CA ALA A 168 52.36 40.60 33.15
C ALA A 168 51.96 39.09 33.24
N ARG A 169 52.13 38.52 34.46
CA ARG A 169 51.64 37.14 34.74
C ARG A 169 50.12 37.00 34.55
N GLN A 170 49.35 37.97 35.11
CA GLN A 170 47.91 37.98 34.94
C GLN A 170 47.49 38.10 33.45
N ALA A 171 48.17 38.94 32.68
CA ALA A 171 47.96 39.09 31.25
C ALA A 171 48.25 37.79 30.47
N VAL A 172 49.37 37.11 30.81
CA VAL A 172 49.70 35.79 30.18
C VAL A 172 48.68 34.72 30.58
N ASP A 173 48.19 34.66 31.81
CA ASP A 173 47.20 33.72 32.26
C ASP A 173 45.80 33.99 31.59
N ALA A 174 45.46 35.27 31.43
CA ALA A 174 44.27 35.65 30.65
C ALA A 174 44.38 35.24 29.18
N ALA A 175 45.58 35.44 28.57
CA ALA A 175 45.87 35.01 27.20
C ALA A 175 45.80 33.48 27.07
N ARG A 176 46.33 32.73 28.05
CA ARG A 176 46.24 31.25 28.10
C ARG A 176 44.80 30.75 28.11
N LYS A 177 43.96 31.36 28.96
CA LYS A 177 42.52 31.03 29.01
C LYS A 177 41.80 31.34 27.68
N LYS A 178 42.11 32.46 27.03
CA LYS A 178 41.61 32.80 25.70
C LYS A 178 42.09 31.80 24.65
N LEU A 179 43.33 31.40 24.69
CA LEU A 179 43.93 30.43 23.78
C LEU A 179 43.21 29.06 23.88
N ASP A 180 42.94 28.58 25.10
CA ASP A 180 42.21 27.33 25.29
C ASP A 180 40.76 27.41 24.77
N SER A 181 40.13 28.57 24.89
CA SER A 181 38.81 28.83 24.31
C SER A 181 38.87 28.79 22.80
N LEU A 182 39.87 29.43 22.17
CA LEU A 182 40.04 29.43 20.72
C LEU A 182 40.44 28.06 20.20
N ARG A 183 41.22 27.29 20.95
CA ARG A 183 41.57 25.90 20.61
C ARG A 183 40.33 25.01 20.58
N ARG A 184 39.46 25.13 21.60
CA ARG A 184 38.17 24.38 21.60
C ARG A 184 37.28 24.80 20.43
N ARG A 185 37.27 26.07 20.06
CA ARG A 185 36.51 26.56 18.92
C ARG A 185 37.10 26.07 17.60
N LEU A 186 38.42 26.07 17.43
CA LEU A 186 39.09 25.47 16.27
C LEU A 186 38.72 24.01 16.13
N LYS A 187 38.79 23.24 17.24
CA LYS A 187 38.42 21.83 17.22
C LYS A 187 36.98 21.61 16.70
N ARG A 188 36.03 22.40 17.20
CA ARG A 188 34.63 22.34 16.76
C ARG A 188 34.46 22.73 15.27
N THR A 189 35.23 23.71 14.79
CA THR A 189 35.15 24.11 13.39
C THR A 189 35.80 23.07 12.46
N LEU A 190 36.88 22.43 12.91
CA LEU A 190 37.50 21.30 12.24
C LEU A 190 36.54 20.12 12.12
N GLU A 191 35.92 19.73 13.22
CA GLU A 191 34.91 18.65 13.24
C GLU A 191 33.76 18.96 12.29
N LYS A 192 33.19 20.19 12.36
CA LYS A 192 32.14 20.61 11.38
C LYS A 192 32.58 20.60 9.91
N THR A 193 33.86 20.85 9.64
CA THR A 193 34.38 20.79 8.25
C THR A 193 34.55 19.34 7.79
N LEU A 194 34.97 18.47 8.72
CA LEU A 194 35.11 17.04 8.47
C LEU A 194 33.75 16.31 8.35
N GLU A 195 32.72 16.82 9.02
CA GLU A 195 31.34 16.29 8.97
C GLU A 195 30.62 16.63 7.65
N LYS A 196 31.05 17.71 6.96
CA LYS A 196 30.36 18.14 5.72
C LYS A 196 30.53 17.15 4.60
N ILE A 197 29.41 16.86 3.93
CA ILE A 197 29.38 16.15 2.66
C ILE A 197 29.79 17.17 1.58
N GLY A 198 30.93 16.96 0.98
CA GLY A 198 31.43 17.86 -0.04
C GLY A 198 31.59 17.21 -1.41
N THR A 199 31.62 18.05 -2.45
CA THR A 199 31.97 17.66 -3.83
C THR A 199 33.46 17.31 -3.91
N ASP A 200 33.94 16.77 -5.02
CA ASP A 200 35.35 16.40 -5.22
C ASP A 200 36.33 17.57 -5.01
N SER A 201 35.89 18.80 -5.25
CA SER A 201 36.62 20.03 -4.94
C SER A 201 36.92 20.23 -3.45
N ASN A 202 36.17 19.59 -2.57
CA ASN A 202 36.32 19.74 -1.11
C ASN A 202 37.29 18.72 -0.48
N ARG A 203 37.86 17.78 -1.24
CA ARG A 203 38.86 16.83 -0.73
C ARG A 203 40.13 17.52 -0.22
N ASP A 204 40.54 18.59 -0.87
CA ASP A 204 41.68 19.40 -0.44
C ASP A 204 41.38 20.11 0.89
N ASP A 205 40.14 20.53 1.12
CA ASP A 205 39.74 21.13 2.38
C ASP A 205 39.74 20.09 3.50
N VAL A 206 39.32 18.85 3.26
CA VAL A 206 39.43 17.74 4.21
C VAL A 206 40.90 17.47 4.53
N LEU A 207 41.79 17.40 3.55
CA LEU A 207 43.24 17.22 3.76
C LEU A 207 43.82 18.33 4.59
N LYS A 208 43.49 19.60 4.27
CA LYS A 208 43.92 20.77 5.01
C LYS A 208 43.37 20.80 6.45
N ALA A 209 42.13 20.39 6.65
CA ALA A 209 41.53 20.27 7.98
C ALA A 209 42.25 19.20 8.83
N LEU A 210 42.62 18.06 8.23
CA LEU A 210 43.41 17.02 8.88
C LEU A 210 44.82 17.53 9.24
N ALA A 211 45.46 18.26 8.36
CA ALA A 211 46.72 18.91 8.58
C ALA A 211 46.64 19.95 9.73
N ALA A 212 45.59 20.76 9.78
CA ALA A 212 45.30 21.69 10.87
C ALA A 212 45.06 20.99 12.21
N HIS A 213 44.35 19.84 12.20
CA HIS A 213 44.15 19.01 13.39
C HIS A 213 45.47 18.47 13.92
N SER A 214 46.31 17.93 13.03
CA SER A 214 47.65 17.45 13.38
C SER A 214 48.51 18.53 14.01
N LEU A 215 48.56 19.74 13.44
CA LEU A 215 49.24 20.88 13.99
C LEU A 215 48.74 21.31 15.38
N ALA A 216 47.40 21.38 15.55
CA ALA A 216 46.80 21.83 16.79
C ALA A 216 47.06 20.87 18.00
N ASN A 217 47.17 19.56 17.69
CA ASN A 217 47.34 18.51 18.71
C ASN A 217 48.74 17.89 18.70
N SER A 218 49.60 18.25 17.74
CA SER A 218 50.90 17.61 17.50
C SER A 218 50.78 16.09 17.27
N SER A 219 49.65 15.66 16.65
CA SER A 219 49.33 14.26 16.41
C SER A 219 49.97 13.77 15.11
N GLY A 220 50.34 12.48 15.07
CA GLY A 220 50.86 11.85 13.85
C GLY A 220 49.75 11.47 12.85
N ALA A 221 50.15 10.89 11.72
CA ALA A 221 49.27 10.49 10.66
C ALA A 221 48.21 9.45 11.12
N LYS A 222 48.62 8.49 11.95
CA LYS A 222 47.76 7.44 12.50
C LYS A 222 46.66 8.01 13.39
N ASP A 223 47.03 8.88 14.33
CA ASP A 223 46.03 9.47 15.25
C ASP A 223 45.11 10.45 14.53
N THR A 224 45.61 11.14 13.51
CA THR A 224 44.81 12.03 12.65
C THR A 224 43.80 11.26 11.84
N LEU A 225 44.18 10.14 11.26
CA LEU A 225 43.27 9.25 10.54
C LEU A 225 42.21 8.68 11.47
N ARG A 226 42.61 8.22 12.68
CA ARG A 226 41.67 7.72 13.68
C ARG A 226 40.64 8.78 14.06
N HIS A 227 41.06 9.99 14.31
CA HIS A 227 40.17 11.10 14.62
C HIS A 227 39.20 11.41 13.48
N PHE A 228 39.68 11.39 12.24
CA PHE A 228 38.81 11.56 11.04
C PHE A 228 37.72 10.51 10.97
N LEU A 229 38.10 9.25 11.11
CA LEU A 229 37.16 8.12 11.08
C LEU A 229 36.17 8.18 12.25
N GLU A 230 36.60 8.61 13.45
CA GLU A 230 35.70 8.80 14.62
C GLU A 230 34.69 9.93 14.38
N VAL A 231 35.11 11.06 13.85
CA VAL A 231 34.23 12.20 13.53
C VAL A 231 33.19 11.80 12.52
N ARG A 232 33.60 11.12 11.42
CA ARG A 232 32.68 10.63 10.39
C ARG A 232 31.74 9.56 10.91
N PHE A 233 32.22 8.65 11.77
CA PHE A 233 31.38 7.65 12.42
C PHE A 233 30.29 8.26 13.29
N LYS A 234 30.69 9.27 14.13
CA LYS A 234 29.71 9.99 14.96
C LYS A 234 28.69 10.74 14.13
N ALA A 235 29.13 11.37 13.02
CA ALA A 235 28.21 12.08 12.13
C ALA A 235 27.19 11.15 11.49
N VAL A 236 27.60 9.94 11.06
CA VAL A 236 26.69 8.90 10.55
C VAL A 236 25.75 8.42 11.65
N ALA A 237 26.27 8.16 12.86
CA ALA A 237 25.46 7.66 13.97
C ALA A 237 24.41 8.68 14.43
N VAL A 238 24.79 9.96 14.59
CA VAL A 238 23.87 11.04 14.99
C VAL A 238 22.80 11.30 13.94
N ALA A 239 23.14 11.22 12.66
CA ALA A 239 22.16 11.40 11.59
C ALA A 239 21.08 10.29 11.57
N LEU A 240 21.42 9.10 12.10
CA LEU A 240 20.52 7.93 12.13
C LEU A 240 19.80 7.72 13.47
N ASP A 241 20.13 8.50 14.50
CA ASP A 241 19.49 8.38 15.80
C ASP A 241 18.49 9.50 16.07
N PRO A 242 17.20 9.26 15.88
CA PRO A 242 16.15 10.26 16.06
C PRO A 242 15.89 10.63 17.52
N GLU A 243 16.42 9.86 18.50
CA GLU A 243 16.12 10.07 19.92
C GLU A 243 16.78 11.34 20.51
N GLU A 244 17.87 11.83 19.90
CA GLU A 244 18.53 13.05 20.38
C GLU A 244 17.81 14.36 19.97
N ASP A 245 16.96 14.35 18.92
CA ASP A 245 16.41 15.58 18.32
C ASP A 245 14.88 15.69 18.35
N GLU A 246 14.14 14.79 19.01
CA GLU A 246 12.66 14.69 18.98
C GLU A 246 12.05 14.64 17.55
N ARG A 247 12.87 14.39 16.54
CA ARG A 247 12.43 14.30 15.13
C ARG A 247 12.20 12.84 14.78
N VAL A 248 11.10 12.59 14.10
CA VAL A 248 10.90 11.30 13.43
C VAL A 248 11.97 11.18 12.35
N GLY A 249 12.81 10.14 12.42
CA GLY A 249 13.86 9.90 11.44
C GLY A 249 13.31 9.92 10.01
N SER A 250 13.95 10.68 9.14
CA SER A 250 13.53 10.87 7.76
C SER A 250 14.27 9.90 6.82
N ALA A 251 13.62 9.53 5.71
CA ALA A 251 14.26 8.82 4.60
C ALA A 251 15.54 9.54 4.10
N ASP A 252 15.52 10.88 4.09
CA ASP A 252 16.68 11.71 3.72
C ASP A 252 17.87 11.55 4.65
N ASP A 253 17.64 11.24 5.91
CA ASP A 253 18.73 11.07 6.90
C ASP A 253 19.52 9.78 6.61
N VAL A 254 18.82 8.72 6.16
CA VAL A 254 19.49 7.49 5.70
C VAL A 254 20.30 7.74 4.44
N ILE A 255 19.73 8.47 3.47
CA ILE A 255 20.40 8.80 2.21
C ILE A 255 21.67 9.62 2.51
N ARG A 256 21.59 10.65 3.34
CA ARG A 256 22.75 11.47 3.77
C ARG A 256 23.79 10.64 4.50
N SER A 257 23.36 9.73 5.39
CA SER A 257 24.27 8.87 6.14
C SER A 257 25.01 7.90 5.22
N LEU A 258 24.31 7.30 4.25
CA LEU A 258 24.93 6.44 3.23
C LEU A 258 25.88 7.23 2.35
N GLU A 259 25.49 8.46 1.94
CA GLU A 259 26.35 9.34 1.15
C GLU A 259 27.61 9.71 1.94
N LEU A 260 27.47 10.07 3.21
CA LEU A 260 28.62 10.37 4.10
C LEU A 260 29.54 9.15 4.26
N HIS A 261 28.94 7.96 4.40
CA HIS A 261 29.68 6.70 4.48
C HIS A 261 30.47 6.46 3.19
N ALA A 262 29.82 6.47 2.04
CA ALA A 262 30.46 6.27 0.73
C ALA A 262 31.54 7.32 0.45
N ARG A 263 31.29 8.58 0.79
CA ARG A 263 32.25 9.67 0.62
C ARG A 263 33.48 9.49 1.51
N THR A 264 33.28 9.02 2.75
CA THR A 264 34.39 8.72 3.65
C THR A 264 35.29 7.63 3.07
N LEU A 265 34.72 6.59 2.47
CA LEU A 265 35.48 5.54 1.78
C LEU A 265 36.33 6.12 0.66
N LEU A 266 35.76 6.97 -0.17
CA LEU A 266 36.47 7.62 -1.29
C LEU A 266 37.54 8.61 -0.80
N ASP A 267 37.27 9.39 0.24
CA ASP A 267 38.20 10.35 0.81
C ASP A 267 39.40 9.64 1.42
N VAL A 268 39.20 8.56 2.20
CA VAL A 268 40.31 7.78 2.78
C VAL A 268 41.17 7.19 1.67
N GLN A 269 40.59 6.59 0.65
CA GLN A 269 41.34 6.00 -0.47
C GLN A 269 42.15 7.05 -1.27
N ALA A 270 41.59 8.24 -1.40
CA ALA A 270 42.30 9.33 -2.14
C ALA A 270 43.40 10.00 -1.34
N LEU A 271 43.26 10.04 0.01
CA LEU A 271 44.15 10.82 0.90
C LEU A 271 45.20 9.98 1.61
N VAL A 272 44.91 8.72 1.89
CA VAL A 272 45.75 7.85 2.77
C VAL A 272 46.41 6.76 1.95
N PRO A 273 47.68 6.37 2.18
CA PRO A 273 48.59 7.01 3.15
C PRO A 273 49.35 8.22 2.58
N ASN A 274 49.52 8.31 1.28
CA ASN A 274 50.49 9.14 0.63
C ASN A 274 50.26 10.64 0.76
N LYS A 275 49.08 11.15 0.41
CA LYS A 275 48.79 12.59 0.43
C LYS A 275 48.80 13.16 1.82
N LEU A 276 48.22 12.42 2.82
CA LEU A 276 48.19 12.84 4.20
C LEU A 276 49.64 12.94 4.73
N SER A 277 50.45 11.91 4.57
CA SER A 277 51.87 11.93 5.02
C SER A 277 52.68 13.05 4.35
N GLN A 278 52.50 13.28 3.03
CA GLN A 278 53.13 14.38 2.32
C GLN A 278 52.69 15.74 2.84
N ALA A 279 51.40 15.96 3.12
CA ALA A 279 50.89 17.20 3.69
C ALA A 279 51.46 17.48 5.06
N LEU A 280 51.51 16.44 5.91
CA LEU A 280 52.14 16.58 7.27
C LEU A 280 53.62 16.85 7.21
N HIS A 281 54.34 16.18 6.33
CA HIS A 281 55.78 16.46 6.08
C HIS A 281 56.01 17.87 5.52
N ALA A 282 55.10 18.39 4.68
CA ALA A 282 55.22 19.75 4.16
C ALA A 282 55.17 20.81 5.27
N LEU A 283 54.38 20.53 6.35
CA LEU A 283 54.27 21.43 7.51
C LEU A 283 55.52 21.46 8.40
N THR A 284 56.32 20.40 8.40
CA THR A 284 57.55 20.30 9.22
C THR A 284 58.79 20.77 8.53
N LYS A 285 58.77 21.03 7.19
CA LYS A 285 59.94 21.37 6.40
C LYS A 285 60.49 22.79 6.62
N LYS A 286 59.65 23.73 6.96
CA LYS A 286 59.97 25.15 7.03
C LYS A 286 59.70 25.69 8.43
N PRO A 287 60.55 26.64 8.94
CA PRO A 287 60.24 27.36 10.15
C PRO A 287 58.84 28.04 10.04
N LEU A 288 58.12 28.08 11.18
CA LEU A 288 56.75 28.58 11.21
C LEU A 288 56.66 30.05 10.77
N LEU A 289 57.62 30.91 11.12
CA LEU A 289 57.61 32.32 10.75
C LEU A 289 57.99 32.59 9.28
N GLU A 290 58.67 31.67 8.63
CA GLU A 290 58.97 31.76 7.20
C GLU A 290 57.83 31.36 6.29
N ASP A 291 56.70 30.87 6.88
CA ASP A 291 55.56 30.41 6.13
C ASP A 291 54.83 31.60 5.46
N ALA A 292 54.76 31.55 4.13
CA ALA A 292 54.15 32.62 3.30
C ALA A 292 52.70 32.91 3.70
N SER A 293 51.95 31.90 4.22
CA SER A 293 50.56 32.06 4.66
C SER A 293 50.43 32.90 5.92
N LEU A 294 51.41 32.84 6.81
CA LEU A 294 51.46 33.68 8.03
C LEU A 294 51.96 35.09 7.71
N GLN A 295 52.89 35.20 6.80
CA GLN A 295 53.45 36.49 6.39
C GLN A 295 52.41 37.37 5.66
N LYS A 296 51.43 36.76 5.02
CA LYS A 296 50.31 37.47 4.35
C LYS A 296 49.30 38.03 5.34
N LEU A 297 49.29 37.65 6.62
CA LEU A 297 48.40 38.15 7.63
C LEU A 297 48.83 39.54 8.16
N GLU A 298 48.23 40.59 7.61
CA GLU A 298 48.52 41.99 8.01
C GLU A 298 48.34 42.25 9.49
N GLY A 299 47.35 41.59 10.11
CA GLY A 299 47.05 41.75 11.53
C GLY A 299 48.13 41.27 12.49
N LEU A 300 49.06 40.44 12.02
CA LEU A 300 50.17 39.94 12.84
C LEU A 300 51.40 40.86 12.82
N ARG A 301 51.58 41.68 11.76
CA ARG A 301 52.72 42.57 11.60
C ARG A 301 54.06 41.83 11.85
N LEU A 302 54.17 40.61 11.30
CA LEU A 302 55.39 39.78 11.47
C LEU A 302 56.63 40.49 10.98
N ASP A 303 56.53 41.30 9.92
CA ASP A 303 57.57 42.16 9.39
C ASP A 303 58.28 43.03 10.50
N ILE A 304 57.54 43.39 11.55
CA ILE A 304 58.03 44.21 12.66
C ILE A 304 58.41 43.36 13.85
N TYR A 305 57.54 42.38 14.22
CA TYR A 305 57.64 41.69 15.52
C TYR A 305 58.55 40.45 15.43
N GLU A 306 58.84 39.88 14.27
CA GLU A 306 59.64 38.66 14.07
C GLU A 306 61.02 38.76 14.76
N ARG A 307 61.69 39.87 14.60
CA ARG A 307 62.99 40.13 15.19
C ARG A 307 63.05 40.17 16.73
N TRP A 308 61.86 40.31 17.35
CA TRP A 308 61.75 40.33 18.82
C TRP A 308 61.30 38.94 19.36
N CYS A 309 61.10 38.03 18.51
CA CYS A 309 60.92 36.64 18.87
C CYS A 309 62.31 36.04 19.19
N GLY A 310 62.38 35.25 20.23
CA GLY A 310 63.63 34.54 20.54
C GLY A 310 63.93 33.49 19.46
N GLU A 311 65.21 33.06 19.44
CA GLU A 311 65.64 32.02 18.49
C GLU A 311 64.81 30.77 18.59
N ASP A 312 64.26 30.38 19.75
CA ASP A 312 63.37 29.29 19.99
C ASP A 312 62.11 29.41 19.15
N ILE A 313 61.66 30.62 18.82
CA ILE A 313 60.43 30.87 18.02
C ILE A 313 60.80 31.11 16.54
N GLN A 314 61.88 31.83 16.25
CA GLN A 314 62.26 32.17 14.89
C GLN A 314 62.58 30.94 14.05
N TYR A 315 63.28 29.97 14.61
CA TYR A 315 63.65 28.73 13.91
C TYR A 315 62.72 27.53 14.28
N PHE A 316 61.64 27.79 14.93
CA PHE A 316 60.73 26.72 15.30
C PHE A 316 60.06 26.07 14.09
N THR A 317 60.33 24.80 13.93
CA THR A 317 59.58 23.94 13.00
C THR A 317 58.46 23.21 13.74
N PRO A 318 57.23 23.17 13.20
CA PRO A 318 56.15 22.46 13.86
C PRO A 318 56.52 21.00 14.13
N PHE A 319 56.37 20.58 15.38
CA PHE A 319 56.57 19.19 15.76
C PHE A 319 55.30 18.41 15.51
N ILE A 320 55.36 17.40 14.64
CA ILE A 320 54.33 16.41 14.41
C ILE A 320 54.93 15.08 14.82
N ARG A 321 54.24 14.34 15.65
CA ARG A 321 54.66 13.01 16.10
C ARG A 321 54.91 12.14 14.88
N HIS A 322 56.06 11.51 14.84
CA HIS A 322 56.42 10.61 13.77
C HIS A 322 55.74 9.26 14.00
N ASP A 323 54.56 9.10 13.43
CA ASP A 323 53.87 7.82 13.38
C ASP A 323 53.97 7.33 11.95
N ASP A 324 54.70 6.24 11.74
CA ASP A 324 54.72 5.56 10.42
C ASP A 324 53.38 4.91 10.20
N LEU A 325 52.50 5.58 9.45
CA LEU A 325 51.27 5.01 8.98
C LEU A 325 51.58 4.06 7.84
N SER A 326 51.80 2.77 8.14
CA SER A 326 51.97 1.76 7.12
C SER A 326 50.64 1.54 6.39
N GLY A 327 50.70 1.20 5.08
CA GLY A 327 49.51 0.91 4.31
C GLY A 327 48.66 -0.25 4.89
N ALA A 328 49.30 -1.21 5.59
CA ALA A 328 48.60 -2.30 6.24
C ALA A 328 47.78 -1.83 7.45
N GLN A 329 48.36 -0.99 8.32
CA GLN A 329 47.69 -0.42 9.50
C GLN A 329 46.55 0.52 9.11
N ALA A 330 46.77 1.32 8.05
CA ALA A 330 45.71 2.19 7.52
C ALA A 330 44.53 1.35 7.01
N ARG A 331 44.79 0.24 6.35
CA ARG A 331 43.78 -0.68 5.84
C ARG A 331 43.03 -1.34 6.99
N GLU A 332 43.71 -1.90 7.99
CA GLU A 332 43.09 -2.49 9.19
C GLU A 332 42.13 -1.52 9.90
N MET A 333 42.56 -0.28 10.10
CA MET A 333 41.72 0.76 10.69
C MET A 333 40.54 1.11 9.85
N PHE A 334 40.66 1.10 8.53
CA PHE A 334 39.64 1.38 7.55
C PHE A 334 38.63 0.26 7.50
N ASP A 335 39.10 -0.99 7.38
CA ASP A 335 38.21 -2.17 7.35
C ASP A 335 37.36 -2.28 8.62
N GLY A 336 37.96 -2.08 9.79
CA GLY A 336 37.24 -2.03 11.06
C GLY A 336 36.26 -0.86 11.19
N TRP A 337 36.50 0.26 10.50
CA TRP A 337 35.54 1.37 10.43
C TRP A 337 34.39 1.06 9.48
N VAL A 338 34.67 0.42 8.33
CA VAL A 338 33.66 0.00 7.34
C VAL A 338 32.66 -0.94 7.95
N GLU A 339 33.13 -1.99 8.64
CA GLU A 339 32.27 -2.98 9.29
C GLU A 339 31.34 -2.34 10.32
N LYS A 340 31.89 -1.51 11.24
CA LYS A 340 31.09 -0.79 12.22
C LYS A 340 30.13 0.22 11.60
N GLY A 341 30.57 0.92 10.54
CA GLY A 341 29.77 1.87 9.81
C GLY A 341 28.57 1.22 9.13
N GLN A 342 28.80 0.08 8.47
CA GLN A 342 27.76 -0.72 7.86
C GLN A 342 26.73 -1.22 8.88
N GLU A 343 27.19 -1.69 10.06
CA GLU A 343 26.30 -2.14 11.12
C GLU A 343 25.39 -1.01 11.64
N VAL A 344 25.95 0.19 11.85
CA VAL A 344 25.18 1.37 12.29
C VAL A 344 24.19 1.81 11.21
N LEU A 345 24.61 1.83 9.93
CA LEU A 345 23.73 2.15 8.80
C LEU A 345 22.56 1.19 8.71
N LEU A 346 22.81 -0.12 8.80
CA LEU A 346 21.77 -1.13 8.72
C LEU A 346 20.81 -1.08 9.93
N ARG A 347 21.34 -0.81 11.13
CA ARG A 347 20.52 -0.65 12.33
C ARG A 347 19.64 0.61 12.23
N GLY A 348 20.22 1.73 11.80
CA GLY A 348 19.49 2.98 11.58
C GLY A 348 18.45 2.86 10.48
N LEU A 349 18.79 2.21 9.35
CA LEU A 349 17.85 1.92 8.28
C LEU A 349 16.65 1.11 8.79
N LYS A 350 16.86 0.04 9.54
CA LYS A 350 15.78 -0.77 10.13
C LYS A 350 14.88 0.06 11.05
N LYS A 351 15.48 0.89 11.94
CA LYS A 351 14.74 1.75 12.86
C LYS A 351 13.86 2.78 12.13
N ILE A 352 14.34 3.32 11.00
CA ILE A 352 13.58 4.28 10.18
C ILE A 352 12.54 3.59 9.30
N LEU A 353 12.80 2.37 8.83
CA LEU A 353 11.85 1.60 8.04
C LEU A 353 10.67 1.09 8.88
N GLU A 354 10.87 0.75 10.15
CA GLU A 354 9.84 0.16 11.02
C GLU A 354 8.54 0.97 11.07
N PRO A 355 8.52 2.31 11.24
CA PRO A 355 7.31 3.12 11.22
C PRO A 355 6.77 3.39 9.81
N MET A 356 7.49 3.04 8.76
CA MET A 356 7.07 3.29 7.37
C MET A 356 6.08 2.22 6.92
N HIS A 357 4.81 2.60 6.77
CA HIS A 357 3.73 1.72 6.30
C HIS A 357 3.28 2.02 4.87
N ASP A 358 3.82 3.06 4.25
CA ASP A 358 3.53 3.39 2.86
C ASP A 358 4.51 2.69 1.91
N PHE A 359 3.93 1.85 1.03
CA PHE A 359 4.72 1.03 0.11
C PHE A 359 5.45 1.86 -0.94
N LYS A 360 4.86 2.98 -1.39
CA LYS A 360 5.46 3.90 -2.37
C LYS A 360 6.69 4.58 -1.79
N SER A 361 6.58 5.11 -0.57
CA SER A 361 7.70 5.77 0.12
C SER A 361 8.87 4.82 0.38
N ILE A 362 8.60 3.55 0.73
CA ILE A 362 9.65 2.53 0.89
C ILE A 362 10.33 2.24 -0.44
N THR A 363 9.56 2.18 -1.54
CA THR A 363 10.10 1.94 -2.89
C THR A 363 10.95 3.11 -3.38
N GLU A 364 10.55 4.35 -3.11
CA GLU A 364 11.33 5.55 -3.41
C GLU A 364 12.63 5.56 -2.62
N LEU A 365 12.57 5.28 -1.31
CA LEU A 365 13.78 5.15 -0.48
C LEU A 365 14.71 4.06 -1.01
N ARG A 366 14.17 2.89 -1.37
CA ARG A 366 14.91 1.78 -1.99
C ARG A 366 15.67 2.24 -3.23
N THR A 367 14.94 2.90 -4.12
CA THR A 367 15.50 3.40 -5.39
C THR A 367 16.63 4.38 -5.14
N ASN A 368 16.41 5.38 -4.30
CA ASN A 368 17.38 6.42 -3.97
C ASN A 368 18.64 5.85 -3.31
N LEU A 369 18.46 4.93 -2.34
CA LEU A 369 19.60 4.32 -1.64
C LEU A 369 20.44 3.43 -2.55
N LEU A 370 19.79 2.56 -3.32
CA LEU A 370 20.51 1.67 -4.25
C LEU A 370 21.17 2.44 -5.37
N GLN A 371 20.51 3.44 -5.93
CA GLN A 371 21.10 4.31 -6.97
C GLN A 371 22.32 5.07 -6.44
N LEU A 372 22.23 5.64 -5.23
CA LEU A 372 23.36 6.34 -4.59
C LEU A 372 24.52 5.39 -4.35
N TRP A 373 24.24 4.18 -3.83
CA TRP A 373 25.30 3.21 -3.54
C TRP A 373 25.95 2.68 -4.82
N ILE A 374 25.17 2.37 -5.85
CA ILE A 374 25.72 1.94 -7.16
C ILE A 374 26.61 3.03 -7.76
N ARG A 375 26.18 4.31 -7.69
CA ARG A 375 26.93 5.45 -8.22
C ARG A 375 28.24 5.70 -7.47
N GLN A 376 28.27 5.54 -6.16
CA GLN A 376 29.44 5.86 -5.33
C GLN A 376 30.23 4.63 -4.91
N GLY A 377 29.56 3.52 -4.57
CA GLY A 377 30.18 2.29 -4.12
C GLY A 377 31.04 1.62 -5.17
N SER A 378 30.66 1.70 -6.44
CA SER A 378 31.44 1.16 -7.56
C SER A 378 32.82 1.84 -7.73
N LYS A 379 32.99 3.08 -7.23
CA LYS A 379 34.24 3.81 -7.27
C LYS A 379 35.19 3.42 -6.14
N VAL A 380 34.73 2.67 -5.15
CA VAL A 380 35.52 2.25 -3.99
C VAL A 380 36.30 0.98 -4.35
N ARG A 381 37.65 1.04 -4.14
CA ARG A 381 38.52 -0.08 -4.45
C ARG A 381 38.78 -0.93 -3.20
N GLY A 382 38.73 -2.25 -3.33
CA GLY A 382 39.13 -3.19 -2.28
C GLY A 382 38.10 -3.50 -1.23
N ILE A 383 36.85 -3.05 -1.42
CA ILE A 383 35.67 -3.45 -0.68
C ILE A 383 34.69 -4.02 -1.70
N ASP A 384 34.03 -5.11 -1.36
CA ASP A 384 32.98 -5.67 -2.20
C ASP A 384 31.72 -4.79 -2.09
N PRO A 385 31.34 -4.06 -3.13
CA PRO A 385 30.15 -3.21 -3.10
C PRO A 385 28.85 -4.02 -3.00
N GLU A 386 28.87 -5.31 -3.40
CA GLU A 386 27.71 -6.18 -3.41
C GLU A 386 27.26 -6.56 -1.99
N GLU A 387 28.18 -6.70 -1.06
CA GLU A 387 27.88 -7.11 0.31
C GLU A 387 26.94 -6.11 1.00
N LEU A 388 27.33 -4.84 1.06
CA LEU A 388 26.49 -3.79 1.66
C LEU A 388 25.20 -3.59 0.85
N GLN A 389 25.27 -3.65 -0.48
CA GLN A 389 24.08 -3.57 -1.34
C GLN A 389 23.06 -4.66 -1.00
N ASN A 390 23.51 -5.89 -0.86
CA ASN A 390 22.67 -7.02 -0.49
C ASN A 390 22.07 -6.85 0.91
N HIS A 391 22.84 -6.36 1.86
CA HIS A 391 22.35 -6.09 3.22
C HIS A 391 21.28 -4.98 3.23
N LEU A 392 21.50 -3.88 2.52
CA LEU A 392 20.52 -2.79 2.37
C LEU A 392 19.25 -3.30 1.70
N ARG A 393 19.39 -4.02 0.59
CA ARG A 393 18.29 -4.62 -0.16
C ARG A 393 17.46 -5.57 0.69
N ASN A 394 18.13 -6.47 1.41
CA ASN A 394 17.45 -7.43 2.26
C ASN A 394 16.71 -6.77 3.43
N ALA A 395 17.27 -5.71 4.03
CA ALA A 395 16.59 -4.96 5.09
C ALA A 395 15.32 -4.26 4.57
N ILE A 396 15.39 -3.65 3.39
CA ILE A 396 14.25 -2.96 2.78
C ILE A 396 13.20 -3.98 2.32
N ASN A 397 13.62 -5.07 1.67
CA ASN A 397 12.70 -6.13 1.22
C ASN A 397 11.99 -6.78 2.40
N ALA A 398 12.66 -6.99 3.54
CA ALA A 398 12.03 -7.51 4.75
C ALA A 398 10.89 -6.59 5.23
N GLN A 399 11.12 -5.28 5.23
CA GLN A 399 10.06 -4.31 5.58
C GLN A 399 8.94 -4.28 4.55
N MET A 400 9.27 -4.31 3.25
CA MET A 400 8.27 -4.38 2.18
C MET A 400 7.38 -5.61 2.33
N LEU A 401 7.96 -6.77 2.63
CA LEU A 401 7.22 -8.01 2.89
C LEU A 401 6.32 -7.89 4.13
N ALA A 402 6.81 -7.29 5.21
CA ALA A 402 6.04 -7.08 6.44
C ALA A 402 4.85 -6.12 6.21
N VAL A 403 5.09 -5.02 5.50
CA VAL A 403 4.03 -4.05 5.15
C VAL A 403 3.00 -4.67 4.20
N LEU A 404 3.46 -5.46 3.21
CA LEU A 404 2.60 -6.19 2.29
C LEU A 404 1.69 -7.15 3.06
N ASP A 405 2.26 -7.97 3.93
CA ASP A 405 1.50 -8.92 4.74
C ASP A 405 0.48 -8.21 5.65
N SER A 406 0.88 -7.11 6.28
CA SER A 406 -0.01 -6.25 7.08
C SER A 406 -1.14 -5.62 6.26
N LYS A 407 -0.90 -5.21 5.01
CA LYS A 407 -1.93 -4.64 4.14
C LYS A 407 -2.89 -5.70 3.63
N VAL A 408 -2.38 -6.87 3.24
CA VAL A 408 -3.21 -7.98 2.77
C VAL A 408 -4.07 -8.55 3.92
N SER A 409 -3.50 -8.72 5.10
CA SER A 409 -4.22 -9.24 6.27
C SER A 409 -5.40 -8.36 6.71
N LYS A 410 -5.41 -7.07 6.35
CA LYS A 410 -6.56 -6.17 6.62
C LYS A 410 -7.87 -6.61 5.96
N LEU A 411 -7.84 -7.60 5.08
CA LEU A 411 -9.06 -8.21 4.55
C LEU A 411 -9.97 -8.76 5.66
N HIS A 412 -9.42 -9.16 6.82
CA HIS A 412 -10.20 -9.59 8.00
C HIS A 412 -11.18 -8.52 8.51
N ILE A 413 -10.96 -7.22 8.18
CA ILE A 413 -11.88 -6.15 8.54
C ILE A 413 -13.26 -6.38 7.91
N VAL A 414 -13.30 -6.96 6.72
CA VAL A 414 -14.57 -7.32 6.04
C VAL A 414 -15.32 -8.36 6.87
N GLY A 415 -14.64 -9.43 7.31
CA GLY A 415 -15.23 -10.44 8.19
C GLY A 415 -15.72 -9.85 9.51
N SER A 416 -14.90 -8.98 10.12
CA SER A 416 -15.26 -8.26 11.36
C SER A 416 -16.48 -7.35 11.20
N GLU A 417 -16.62 -6.65 10.06
CA GLU A 417 -17.78 -5.80 9.76
C GLU A 417 -19.04 -6.66 9.55
N VAL A 418 -18.92 -7.76 8.78
CA VAL A 418 -20.01 -8.73 8.62
C VAL A 418 -20.43 -9.27 9.98
N LYS A 419 -19.49 -9.67 10.82
CA LYS A 419 -19.76 -10.15 12.18
C LYS A 419 -20.49 -9.11 13.03
N ALA A 420 -20.02 -7.88 13.07
CA ALA A 420 -20.64 -6.78 13.80
C ALA A 420 -22.07 -6.51 13.29
N THR A 421 -22.29 -6.58 11.99
CA THR A 421 -23.61 -6.45 11.38
C THR A 421 -24.53 -7.60 11.82
N LEU A 422 -24.05 -8.84 11.82
CA LEU A 422 -24.83 -10.00 12.25
C LEU A 422 -25.11 -10.06 13.75
N GLU A 423 -24.22 -9.52 14.58
CA GLU A 423 -24.43 -9.38 16.02
C GLU A 423 -25.47 -8.30 16.37
N SER A 424 -25.50 -7.22 15.59
CA SER A 424 -26.47 -6.11 15.75
C SER A 424 -27.71 -6.26 14.89
N TRP A 425 -27.93 -7.42 14.28
CA TRP A 425 -29.03 -7.66 13.33
C TRP A 425 -30.40 -7.39 13.94
N LYS A 426 -31.20 -6.59 13.24
CA LYS A 426 -32.62 -6.31 13.59
C LYS A 426 -33.48 -6.68 12.43
N ASP A 427 -34.39 -7.63 12.65
CA ASP A 427 -35.33 -8.10 11.62
C ASP A 427 -36.21 -6.97 11.10
N GLY A 428 -36.40 -6.93 9.79
CA GLY A 428 -37.19 -5.91 9.10
C GLY A 428 -36.56 -4.51 9.02
N VAL A 429 -35.38 -4.28 9.63
CA VAL A 429 -34.68 -2.99 9.60
C VAL A 429 -33.33 -3.07 8.89
N THR A 430 -32.43 -3.98 9.31
CA THR A 430 -31.04 -4.01 8.85
C THR A 430 -30.88 -4.32 7.35
N GLY A 431 -31.78 -5.17 6.79
CA GLY A 431 -31.77 -5.54 5.38
C GLY A 431 -32.68 -4.70 4.49
N LYS A 432 -33.49 -3.80 5.07
CA LYS A 432 -34.48 -3.03 4.33
C LYS A 432 -33.82 -1.88 3.57
N LEU A 433 -34.17 -1.76 2.30
CA LEU A 433 -33.80 -0.60 1.50
C LEU A 433 -34.86 0.49 1.70
N PRO A 434 -34.50 1.73 2.02
CA PRO A 434 -35.43 2.86 2.08
C PRO A 434 -36.09 3.05 0.70
N GLY A 435 -37.34 3.48 0.66
CA GLY A 435 -38.07 3.74 -0.60
C GLY A 435 -37.37 4.82 -1.42
N LEU A 436 -37.46 4.75 -2.76
CA LEU A 436 -36.90 5.81 -3.64
C LEU A 436 -37.56 7.18 -3.39
N TRP A 437 -38.66 7.20 -2.69
CA TRP A 437 -39.49 8.39 -2.41
C TRP A 437 -39.45 8.79 -0.93
N ASP A 438 -38.62 8.12 -0.12
CA ASP A 438 -38.45 8.48 1.29
C ASP A 438 -37.59 9.74 1.38
N GLU A 439 -38.02 10.72 2.17
CA GLU A 439 -37.39 12.06 2.24
C GLU A 439 -35.96 12.06 2.81
N GLU A 440 -35.57 11.04 3.54
CA GLU A 440 -34.29 10.95 4.29
C GLU A 440 -33.04 10.67 3.40
N GLY A 441 -33.19 10.51 2.08
CA GLY A 441 -32.09 10.07 1.21
C GLY A 441 -31.55 11.11 0.23
N TYR A 442 -32.12 12.30 0.11
CA TYR A 442 -31.84 13.18 -1.03
C TYR A 442 -31.24 14.58 -0.71
N GLU A 443 -30.44 14.68 0.32
CA GLU A 443 -29.62 15.88 0.56
C GLU A 443 -28.41 16.00 -0.38
N ASP A 444 -28.36 15.29 -1.48
CA ASP A 444 -27.29 15.39 -2.45
C ASP A 444 -27.31 16.74 -3.16
N ALA A 445 -26.15 17.38 -3.19
CA ALA A 445 -25.97 18.63 -3.88
C ALA A 445 -26.37 18.50 -5.37
N LEU A 446 -27.37 19.26 -5.80
CA LEU A 446 -27.80 19.37 -7.20
C LEU A 446 -26.66 19.61 -8.20
N SER A 447 -25.51 20.09 -7.72
CA SER A 447 -24.27 20.26 -8.46
C SER A 447 -23.64 18.97 -8.98
N SER A 448 -23.97 17.82 -8.40
CA SER A 448 -23.45 16.50 -8.80
C SER A 448 -24.16 15.88 -10.00
N GLY A 449 -25.23 16.51 -10.49
CA GLY A 449 -26.03 16.05 -11.62
C GLY A 449 -26.80 14.75 -11.35
N ALA A 450 -27.14 13.99 -12.38
CA ALA A 450 -27.90 12.75 -12.28
C ALA A 450 -27.08 11.53 -11.81
N ARG A 451 -25.79 11.67 -11.67
CA ARG A 451 -24.88 10.54 -11.34
C ARG A 451 -25.15 9.90 -10.00
N PRO A 452 -25.36 10.65 -8.89
CA PRO A 452 -25.71 10.06 -7.60
C PRO A 452 -27.03 9.31 -7.65
N PHE A 453 -28.04 9.85 -8.31
CA PHE A 453 -29.33 9.19 -8.50
C PHE A 453 -29.20 7.86 -9.27
N LEU A 454 -28.44 7.82 -10.36
CA LEU A 454 -28.17 6.59 -11.10
C LEU A 454 -27.41 5.56 -10.25
N GLN A 455 -26.49 6.01 -9.43
CA GLN A 455 -25.75 5.14 -8.49
C GLN A 455 -26.71 4.56 -7.45
N GLU A 456 -27.64 5.37 -6.92
CA GLU A 456 -28.62 4.93 -5.95
C GLU A 456 -29.62 3.93 -6.57
N VAL A 457 -30.13 4.22 -7.76
CA VAL A 457 -31.00 3.27 -8.49
C VAL A 457 -30.29 1.94 -8.74
N ALA A 458 -29.03 1.99 -9.18
CA ALA A 458 -28.22 0.79 -9.39
C ALA A 458 -27.97 0.04 -8.06
N SER A 459 -27.71 0.77 -6.98
CA SER A 459 -27.52 0.21 -5.64
C SER A 459 -28.74 -0.59 -5.18
N ARG A 460 -29.92 -0.02 -5.36
CA ARG A 460 -31.20 -0.67 -5.03
C ARG A 460 -31.48 -1.86 -5.91
N PHE A 461 -31.26 -1.74 -7.22
CA PHE A 461 -31.41 -2.86 -8.14
C PHE A 461 -30.56 -4.06 -7.74
N TYR A 462 -29.34 -3.83 -7.23
CA TYR A 462 -28.49 -4.89 -6.71
C TYR A 462 -28.71 -5.22 -5.24
N GLY A 463 -29.73 -4.66 -4.60
CA GLY A 463 -30.05 -4.94 -3.20
C GLY A 463 -29.00 -4.50 -2.19
N ARG A 464 -28.23 -3.44 -2.49
CA ARG A 464 -27.20 -2.89 -1.62
C ARG A 464 -27.82 -2.02 -0.53
N SER A 465 -28.19 -2.67 0.57
CA SER A 465 -28.58 -1.96 1.80
C SER A 465 -27.35 -1.29 2.44
N ASP A 466 -27.58 -0.43 3.43
CA ASP A 466 -26.49 0.20 4.21
C ASP A 466 -25.53 -0.83 4.82
N ALA A 467 -26.09 -1.94 5.31
CA ALA A 467 -25.29 -3.03 5.86
C ALA A 467 -24.37 -3.67 4.81
N VAL A 468 -24.93 -3.96 3.62
CA VAL A 468 -24.13 -4.47 2.49
C VAL A 468 -23.09 -3.46 2.05
N SER A 469 -23.49 -2.18 1.94
CA SER A 469 -22.61 -1.09 1.52
C SER A 469 -21.43 -0.88 2.47
N LYS A 470 -21.62 -1.01 3.78
CA LYS A 470 -20.54 -0.93 4.79
C LYS A 470 -19.50 -2.05 4.58
N ALA A 471 -19.93 -3.29 4.48
CA ALA A 471 -19.05 -4.43 4.24
C ALA A 471 -18.29 -4.28 2.92
N LEU A 472 -18.98 -3.83 1.85
CA LEU A 472 -18.37 -3.60 0.55
C LEU A 472 -17.40 -2.41 0.54
N ASN A 473 -17.68 -1.34 1.25
CA ASN A 473 -16.75 -0.21 1.37
C ASN A 473 -15.44 -0.62 2.05
N CYS A 474 -15.51 -1.51 3.07
CA CYS A 474 -14.32 -2.10 3.66
C CYS A 474 -13.53 -2.91 2.62
N TYR A 475 -14.23 -3.73 1.82
CA TYR A 475 -13.61 -4.54 0.78
C TYR A 475 -13.00 -3.67 -0.34
N TYR A 476 -13.72 -2.70 -0.87
CA TYR A 476 -13.23 -1.82 -1.94
C TYR A 476 -12.06 -0.97 -1.50
N SER A 477 -12.10 -0.44 -0.28
CA SER A 477 -10.97 0.30 0.31
C SER A 477 -9.73 -0.58 0.41
N TRP A 478 -9.89 -1.83 0.87
CA TRP A 478 -8.82 -2.81 0.91
C TRP A 478 -8.33 -3.17 -0.50
N PHE A 479 -9.24 -3.41 -1.44
CA PHE A 479 -8.92 -3.78 -2.82
C PHE A 479 -8.09 -2.69 -3.53
N HIS A 480 -8.45 -1.42 -3.37
CA HIS A 480 -7.66 -0.30 -3.90
C HIS A 480 -6.24 -0.26 -3.33
N ILE A 481 -6.09 -0.51 -2.02
CA ILE A 481 -4.76 -0.58 -1.40
C ILE A 481 -3.93 -1.72 -1.99
N ILE A 482 -4.55 -2.87 -2.27
CA ILE A 482 -3.86 -4.01 -2.87
C ILE A 482 -3.54 -3.76 -4.35
N ASP A 483 -4.41 -3.08 -5.07
CA ASP A 483 -4.17 -2.71 -6.47
C ASP A 483 -3.01 -1.71 -6.58
N ASP A 484 -2.94 -0.71 -5.68
CA ASP A 484 -1.79 0.18 -5.54
C ASP A 484 -0.49 -0.60 -5.28
N VAL A 485 -0.53 -1.61 -4.40
CA VAL A 485 0.64 -2.46 -4.11
C VAL A 485 1.07 -3.24 -5.35
N LYS A 486 0.12 -3.83 -6.08
CA LYS A 486 0.39 -4.55 -7.34
C LYS A 486 1.00 -3.63 -8.40
N GLU A 487 0.49 -2.41 -8.51
CA GLU A 487 1.03 -1.42 -9.43
C GLU A 487 2.50 -1.12 -9.11
N VAL A 488 2.82 -0.88 -7.83
CA VAL A 488 4.20 -0.61 -7.40
C VAL A 488 5.11 -1.82 -7.63
N VAL A 489 4.66 -3.05 -7.34
CA VAL A 489 5.42 -4.27 -7.65
C VAL A 489 5.66 -4.39 -9.16
N GLY A 490 4.66 -4.10 -9.99
CA GLY A 490 4.79 -4.08 -11.44
C GLY A 490 5.71 -2.97 -11.96
N GLN A 491 5.76 -1.82 -11.28
CA GLN A 491 6.72 -0.75 -11.56
C GLN A 491 8.15 -1.17 -11.23
N LEU A 492 8.35 -1.86 -10.10
CA LEU A 492 9.66 -2.43 -9.73
C LEU A 492 10.16 -3.46 -10.74
N GLU A 493 9.27 -4.27 -11.31
CA GLU A 493 9.63 -5.23 -12.36
C GLU A 493 10.05 -4.56 -13.66
N LYS A 494 9.40 -3.44 -13.98
CA LYS A 494 9.68 -2.64 -15.21
C LYS A 494 10.77 -1.62 -15.01
N GLN A 495 11.22 -1.40 -13.77
CA GLN A 495 12.21 -0.40 -13.45
C GLN A 495 13.53 -0.72 -14.15
N ARG A 496 13.90 0.14 -15.08
CA ARG A 496 15.21 0.18 -15.71
C ARG A 496 15.99 1.33 -15.10
N TRP A 497 17.24 1.09 -14.77
CA TRP A 497 18.12 2.14 -14.29
C TRP A 497 18.62 2.88 -15.53
N ASP A 498 18.10 4.08 -15.76
CA ASP A 498 18.57 4.93 -16.85
C ASP A 498 20.01 5.37 -16.57
N ASN A 499 20.82 5.26 -17.59
CA ASN A 499 22.20 5.75 -17.58
C ASN A 499 22.21 7.27 -17.69
N ASP A 500 22.10 7.98 -16.58
CA ASP A 500 22.49 9.39 -16.48
C ASP A 500 24.01 9.59 -16.45
N PHE A 501 24.75 8.62 -16.97
CA PHE A 501 26.21 8.66 -16.94
C PHE A 501 26.74 9.03 -18.33
N ASP A 502 27.45 10.17 -18.39
CA ASP A 502 28.22 10.65 -19.56
C ASP A 502 29.42 9.75 -19.93
N GLU A 503 29.65 8.65 -19.22
CA GLU A 503 30.70 7.67 -19.53
C GLU A 503 30.05 6.47 -20.24
N ILE A 504 30.54 6.18 -21.42
CA ILE A 504 30.22 4.99 -22.21
C ILE A 504 30.67 3.77 -21.40
N GLU A 505 29.76 3.17 -20.66
CA GLU A 505 30.00 1.87 -20.02
C GLU A 505 29.65 0.75 -20.99
N ASP A 506 30.42 -0.34 -20.95
CA ASP A 506 30.18 -1.51 -21.77
C ASP A 506 28.83 -2.15 -21.42
N GLU A 507 28.11 -2.66 -22.41
CA GLU A 507 26.79 -3.28 -22.33
C GLU A 507 26.77 -4.44 -21.30
N GLU A 508 27.89 -5.13 -21.16
CA GLU A 508 28.14 -6.23 -20.22
C GLU A 508 28.12 -5.76 -18.73
N THR A 509 28.66 -4.57 -18.46
CA THR A 509 28.62 -3.97 -17.10
C THR A 509 27.25 -3.45 -16.74
N LEU A 510 26.47 -2.97 -17.72
CA LEU A 510 25.09 -2.58 -17.59
C LEU A 510 24.17 -3.76 -17.27
N GLU A 511 24.36 -4.89 -17.98
CA GLU A 511 23.62 -6.11 -17.71
C GLU A 511 23.97 -6.70 -16.34
N ALA A 512 25.23 -6.70 -15.94
CA ALA A 512 25.65 -7.13 -14.61
C ALA A 512 25.04 -6.26 -13.51
N ARG A 513 24.99 -4.94 -13.68
CA ARG A 513 24.33 -4.02 -12.74
C ARG A 513 22.81 -4.22 -12.68
N GLN A 514 22.17 -4.49 -13.82
CA GLN A 514 20.74 -4.82 -13.86
C GLN A 514 20.44 -6.16 -13.19
N GLN A 515 21.35 -7.12 -13.27
CA GLN A 515 21.26 -8.39 -12.54
C GLN A 515 21.45 -8.19 -11.03
N LEU A 516 22.35 -7.30 -10.60
CA LEU A 516 22.54 -6.93 -9.20
C LEU A 516 21.33 -6.23 -8.59
N LEU A 517 20.56 -5.49 -9.37
CA LEU A 517 19.31 -4.84 -8.92
C LEU A 517 18.14 -5.81 -8.83
N SER A 518 18.41 -7.06 -9.08
CA SER A 518 17.63 -8.27 -8.96
C SER A 518 16.25 -8.28 -9.60
N LYS A 519 16.21 -9.06 -10.65
CA LYS A 519 14.97 -9.62 -11.22
C LYS A 519 14.20 -10.49 -10.20
N ASP A 520 14.82 -10.83 -9.06
CA ASP A 520 14.26 -11.76 -8.08
C ASP A 520 13.42 -11.06 -7.00
N ASP A 521 13.73 -9.81 -6.64
CA ASP A 521 12.96 -9.08 -5.63
C ASP A 521 11.49 -8.87 -6.01
N PRO A 522 11.15 -8.38 -7.23
CA PRO A 522 9.76 -8.27 -7.66
C PRO A 522 9.04 -9.61 -7.66
N LYS A 523 9.72 -10.68 -8.10
CA LYS A 523 9.16 -12.04 -8.10
C LYS A 523 8.88 -12.54 -6.68
N MET A 524 9.82 -12.30 -5.75
CA MET A 524 9.65 -12.67 -4.34
C MET A 524 8.48 -11.90 -3.70
N LEU A 525 8.36 -10.60 -3.98
CA LEU A 525 7.25 -9.77 -3.52
C LEU A 525 5.93 -10.24 -4.12
N GLN A 526 5.91 -10.56 -5.42
CA GLN A 526 4.72 -11.10 -6.09
C GLN A 526 4.32 -12.45 -5.52
N GLN A 527 5.27 -13.37 -5.32
CA GLN A 527 5.00 -14.68 -4.71
C GLN A 527 4.43 -14.54 -3.29
N LYS A 528 5.03 -13.66 -2.47
CA LYS A 528 4.52 -13.41 -1.12
C LYS A 528 3.13 -12.78 -1.15
N LEU A 529 2.89 -11.82 -2.04
CA LEU A 529 1.57 -11.22 -2.25
C LEU A 529 0.54 -12.30 -2.59
N ASP A 530 0.91 -13.17 -3.50
CA ASP A 530 0.06 -14.26 -3.96
C ASP A 530 -0.29 -15.23 -2.82
N ILE A 531 0.70 -15.67 -2.05
CA ILE A 531 0.50 -16.55 -0.89
C ILE A 531 -0.34 -15.88 0.20
N SER A 532 -0.05 -14.60 0.50
CA SER A 532 -0.79 -13.85 1.51
C SER A 532 -2.24 -13.59 1.10
N LEU A 533 -2.50 -13.33 -0.19
CA LEU A 533 -3.85 -13.19 -0.73
C LEU A 533 -4.64 -14.49 -0.61
N ASP A 534 -4.05 -15.62 -1.03
CA ASP A 534 -4.69 -16.93 -0.95
C ASP A 534 -5.07 -17.26 0.51
N ALA A 535 -4.12 -17.08 1.44
CA ALA A 535 -4.36 -17.32 2.86
C ALA A 535 -5.43 -16.39 3.46
N SER A 536 -5.45 -15.11 3.05
CA SER A 536 -6.42 -14.14 3.57
C SER A 536 -7.83 -14.38 3.06
N PHE A 537 -7.99 -14.79 1.79
CA PHE A 537 -9.30 -15.17 1.24
C PHE A 537 -9.80 -16.49 1.83
N GLU A 538 -8.93 -17.46 2.04
CA GLU A 538 -9.29 -18.72 2.74
C GLU A 538 -9.73 -18.45 4.18
N ALA A 539 -9.04 -17.55 4.89
CA ALA A 539 -9.42 -17.15 6.23
C ALA A 539 -10.78 -16.43 6.26
N LEU A 540 -11.01 -15.50 5.31
CA LEU A 540 -12.29 -14.81 5.18
C LEU A 540 -13.44 -15.76 4.86
N GLU A 541 -13.23 -16.72 3.95
CA GLU A 541 -14.25 -17.73 3.61
C GLU A 541 -14.61 -18.58 4.83
N LYS A 542 -13.62 -19.05 5.59
CA LYS A 542 -13.84 -19.80 6.84
C LYS A 542 -14.60 -18.96 7.88
N GLU A 543 -14.26 -17.69 8.03
CA GLU A 543 -14.94 -16.78 8.96
C GLU A 543 -16.40 -16.59 8.55
N LEU A 544 -16.67 -16.31 7.27
CA LEU A 544 -18.04 -16.17 6.77
C LEU A 544 -18.84 -17.47 6.91
N GLN A 545 -18.24 -18.63 6.66
CA GLN A 545 -18.86 -19.92 6.87
C GLN A 545 -19.26 -20.13 8.34
N GLN A 546 -18.34 -19.86 9.28
CA GLN A 546 -18.62 -19.98 10.72
C GLN A 546 -19.72 -19.03 11.17
N LEU A 547 -19.75 -17.80 10.66
CA LEU A 547 -20.80 -16.83 10.95
C LEU A 547 -22.17 -17.31 10.43
N TRP A 548 -22.20 -17.92 9.24
CA TRP A 548 -23.41 -18.51 8.69
C TRP A 548 -23.89 -19.71 9.51
N ASP A 549 -22.99 -20.66 9.82
CA ASP A 549 -23.32 -21.85 10.59
C ASP A 549 -23.88 -21.51 11.97
N GLY A 550 -23.37 -20.44 12.60
CA GLY A 550 -23.88 -19.94 13.88
C GLY A 550 -25.25 -19.23 13.84
N LYS A 551 -25.73 -18.87 12.63
CA LYS A 551 -26.99 -18.14 12.43
C LYS A 551 -28.01 -18.89 11.56
N SER A 552 -27.66 -20.04 11.03
CA SER A 552 -28.51 -20.83 10.10
C SER A 552 -29.83 -21.30 10.71
N GLU A 553 -29.91 -21.50 12.02
CA GLU A 553 -31.12 -21.93 12.75
C GLU A 553 -31.93 -20.76 13.32
N ALA A 554 -31.50 -19.50 13.13
CA ALA A 554 -32.21 -18.35 13.63
C ALA A 554 -33.46 -18.03 12.78
N GLY A 555 -34.51 -17.47 13.38
CA GLY A 555 -35.72 -17.06 12.65
C GLY A 555 -35.46 -16.04 11.52
N SER A 556 -34.36 -15.32 11.56
CA SER A 556 -33.90 -14.35 10.55
C SER A 556 -32.91 -14.93 9.52
N SER A 557 -32.76 -16.25 9.47
CA SER A 557 -31.77 -16.93 8.63
C SER A 557 -31.85 -16.56 7.15
N SER A 558 -33.04 -16.37 6.58
CA SER A 558 -33.23 -16.01 5.19
C SER A 558 -32.76 -14.58 4.85
N ALA A 559 -33.07 -13.61 5.72
CA ALA A 559 -32.63 -12.23 5.57
C ALA A 559 -31.10 -12.12 5.70
N ILE A 560 -30.50 -12.88 6.63
CA ILE A 560 -29.07 -13.01 6.81
C ILE A 560 -28.43 -13.69 5.58
N ALA A 561 -29.03 -14.76 5.06
CA ALA A 561 -28.56 -15.43 3.87
C ALA A 561 -28.58 -14.48 2.66
N MET A 562 -29.61 -13.67 2.50
CA MET A 562 -29.70 -12.65 1.45
C MET A 562 -28.62 -11.59 1.59
N TYR A 563 -28.34 -11.13 2.81
CA TYR A 563 -27.22 -10.22 3.09
C TYR A 563 -25.88 -10.82 2.69
N LEU A 564 -25.60 -12.04 3.12
CA LEU A 564 -24.34 -12.73 2.84
C LEU A 564 -24.15 -12.98 1.35
N ILE A 565 -25.19 -13.42 0.62
CA ILE A 565 -25.09 -13.69 -0.81
C ILE A 565 -24.84 -12.41 -1.61
N ARG A 566 -25.39 -11.27 -1.18
CA ARG A 566 -25.15 -9.96 -1.79
C ARG A 566 -23.72 -9.48 -1.56
N VAL A 567 -23.21 -9.65 -0.34
CA VAL A 567 -21.81 -9.35 0.00
C VAL A 567 -20.88 -10.25 -0.84
N LEU A 568 -21.10 -11.56 -0.86
CA LEU A 568 -20.28 -12.50 -1.64
C LEU A 568 -20.34 -12.19 -3.14
N ARG A 569 -21.51 -11.93 -3.71
CA ARG A 569 -21.69 -11.58 -5.12
C ARG A 569 -20.84 -10.37 -5.51
N ASP A 570 -20.89 -9.30 -4.71
CA ASP A 570 -20.21 -8.05 -5.05
C ASP A 570 -18.71 -8.15 -4.81
N ILE A 571 -18.24 -8.89 -3.80
CA ILE A 571 -16.82 -9.26 -3.63
C ILE A 571 -16.35 -10.06 -4.85
N ARG A 572 -17.12 -11.07 -5.30
CA ARG A 572 -16.76 -11.90 -6.46
C ARG A 572 -16.67 -11.12 -7.78
N ARG A 573 -17.36 -10.01 -7.93
CA ARG A 573 -17.25 -9.12 -9.11
C ARG A 573 -15.89 -8.46 -9.24
N GLN A 574 -15.16 -8.30 -8.13
CA GLN A 574 -13.86 -7.63 -8.08
C GLN A 574 -12.80 -8.50 -7.39
N LEU A 575 -12.80 -9.79 -7.65
CA LEU A 575 -11.75 -10.67 -7.16
C LEU A 575 -10.42 -10.39 -7.84
N PRO A 576 -9.30 -10.56 -7.13
CA PRO A 576 -7.99 -10.63 -7.75
C PRO A 576 -7.96 -11.74 -8.82
N GLN A 577 -7.32 -11.46 -9.98
CA GLN A 577 -7.25 -12.43 -11.07
C GLN A 577 -6.32 -13.59 -10.76
N ARG A 578 -6.79 -14.54 -9.94
CA ARG A 578 -6.05 -15.74 -9.54
C ARG A 578 -6.95 -16.96 -9.56
N GLU A 579 -6.40 -18.08 -10.02
CA GLU A 579 -7.15 -19.35 -10.12
C GLU A 579 -7.58 -19.87 -8.74
N SER A 580 -6.72 -19.75 -7.73
CA SER A 580 -6.96 -20.21 -6.36
C SER A 580 -8.11 -19.48 -5.65
N ILE A 581 -8.42 -18.24 -6.05
CA ILE A 581 -9.45 -17.40 -5.42
C ILE A 581 -10.76 -17.40 -6.21
N LYS A 582 -10.76 -17.96 -7.44
CA LYS A 582 -11.97 -17.98 -8.30
C LYS A 582 -13.19 -18.61 -7.63
N ASP A 583 -12.97 -19.60 -6.80
CA ASP A 583 -14.03 -20.36 -6.15
C ASP A 583 -14.43 -19.82 -4.78
N PHE A 584 -13.88 -18.66 -4.39
CA PHE A 584 -14.17 -18.02 -3.11
C PHE A 584 -15.67 -17.89 -2.86
N GLY A 585 -16.14 -18.44 -1.74
CA GLY A 585 -17.51 -18.36 -1.25
C GLY A 585 -18.52 -19.21 -2.03
N LEU A 586 -18.12 -19.92 -3.10
CA LEU A 586 -19.05 -20.79 -3.83
C LEU A 586 -19.52 -21.98 -3.00
N SER A 587 -18.74 -22.44 -2.05
CA SER A 587 -19.08 -23.51 -1.12
C SER A 587 -20.31 -23.18 -0.26
N MET A 588 -20.52 -21.90 0.08
CA MET A 588 -21.63 -21.44 0.89
C MET A 588 -22.93 -21.20 0.11
N VAL A 589 -22.81 -20.88 -1.18
CA VAL A 589 -23.95 -20.44 -2.02
C VAL A 589 -25.13 -21.42 -1.99
N PRO A 590 -24.94 -22.75 -2.11
CA PRO A 590 -26.08 -23.68 -2.07
C PRO A 590 -26.89 -23.63 -0.77
N ALA A 591 -26.20 -23.52 0.38
CA ALA A 591 -26.83 -23.43 1.69
C ALA A 591 -27.58 -22.09 1.86
N LEU A 592 -26.99 -20.99 1.40
CA LEU A 592 -27.63 -19.68 1.41
C LEU A 592 -28.86 -19.65 0.50
N HIS A 593 -28.77 -20.17 -0.72
CA HIS A 593 -29.91 -20.29 -1.62
C HIS A 593 -31.02 -21.12 -1.00
N GLN A 594 -30.69 -22.24 -0.35
CA GLN A 594 -31.70 -23.08 0.30
C GLN A 594 -32.48 -22.31 1.38
N ALA A 595 -31.79 -21.55 2.24
CA ALA A 595 -32.44 -20.76 3.31
C ALA A 595 -33.35 -19.67 2.74
N ILE A 596 -32.93 -18.98 1.67
CA ILE A 596 -33.72 -17.95 0.99
C ILE A 596 -34.93 -18.55 0.31
N VAL A 597 -34.72 -19.65 -0.42
CA VAL A 597 -35.78 -20.36 -1.15
C VAL A 597 -36.91 -20.82 -0.22
N VAL A 598 -36.55 -21.39 0.93
CA VAL A 598 -37.54 -21.81 1.93
C VAL A 598 -38.41 -20.62 2.33
N SER A 599 -37.79 -19.50 2.73
CA SER A 599 -38.52 -18.32 3.18
C SER A 599 -39.36 -17.65 2.08
N VAL A 600 -38.85 -17.56 0.84
CA VAL A 600 -39.57 -16.94 -0.29
C VAL A 600 -40.77 -17.75 -0.72
N SER A 601 -40.70 -19.08 -0.61
CA SER A 601 -41.77 -19.98 -1.04
C SER A 601 -42.80 -20.29 0.05
N GLU A 602 -42.46 -20.01 1.33
CA GLU A 602 -43.32 -20.38 2.48
C GLU A 602 -44.73 -19.74 2.40
N SER A 603 -44.79 -18.41 2.31
CA SER A 603 -46.10 -17.72 2.24
C SER A 603 -46.92 -18.11 1.01
N PRO A 604 -46.39 -18.13 -0.22
CA PRO A 604 -47.16 -18.57 -1.39
C PRO A 604 -47.65 -20.01 -1.30
N VAL A 605 -46.82 -20.93 -0.79
CA VAL A 605 -47.24 -22.34 -0.65
C VAL A 605 -48.28 -22.53 0.45
N ASP A 606 -48.08 -21.89 1.62
CA ASP A 606 -49.03 -22.00 2.73
C ASP A 606 -50.40 -21.38 2.38
N GLU A 607 -50.43 -20.23 1.70
CA GLU A 607 -51.64 -19.65 1.14
C GLU A 607 -52.35 -20.62 0.15
N PHE A 608 -51.57 -21.23 -0.73
CA PHE A 608 -52.11 -22.20 -1.68
C PHE A 608 -52.67 -23.46 -1.01
N VAL A 609 -52.00 -23.94 0.04
CA VAL A 609 -52.46 -25.11 0.81
C VAL A 609 -53.70 -24.78 1.58
N SER A 610 -53.76 -23.59 2.27
CA SER A 610 -54.93 -23.20 3.09
C SER A 610 -56.14 -22.87 2.23
N ASP A 611 -56.00 -22.10 1.17
CA ASP A 611 -57.11 -21.57 0.41
C ASP A 611 -57.46 -22.47 -0.80
N GLY A 612 -56.43 -23.02 -1.46
CA GLY A 612 -56.60 -23.79 -2.69
C GLY A 612 -56.89 -25.26 -2.49
N LEU A 613 -56.12 -25.94 -1.64
CA LEU A 613 -56.28 -27.38 -1.44
C LEU A 613 -57.39 -27.76 -0.47
N SER A 614 -57.52 -27.00 0.64
CA SER A 614 -58.53 -27.32 1.67
C SER A 614 -59.97 -27.00 1.27
N GLY A 615 -60.20 -26.11 0.30
CA GLY A 615 -61.49 -25.69 -0.17
C GLY A 615 -62.39 -26.78 -0.81
N ARG A 616 -61.79 -27.84 -1.34
CA ARG A 616 -62.38 -29.05 -1.91
C ARG A 616 -63.50 -28.81 -2.91
N ILE A 617 -63.52 -27.72 -3.63
CA ILE A 617 -64.50 -27.35 -4.65
C ILE A 617 -63.81 -27.03 -5.97
N ALA A 618 -64.25 -27.56 -7.09
CA ALA A 618 -63.77 -27.19 -8.42
C ALA A 618 -64.41 -25.87 -8.87
N VAL A 619 -63.86 -24.75 -8.47
CA VAL A 619 -64.38 -23.38 -8.69
C VAL A 619 -64.55 -23.07 -10.20
N GLY A 620 -63.75 -23.62 -11.08
CA GLY A 620 -63.77 -23.39 -12.54
C GLY A 620 -64.79 -24.27 -13.34
N ARG A 621 -65.57 -25.14 -12.70
CA ARG A 621 -66.43 -26.13 -13.37
C ARG A 621 -67.36 -25.56 -14.44
N PRO A 622 -67.96 -24.38 -14.31
CA PRO A 622 -68.85 -23.79 -15.33
C PRO A 622 -68.12 -23.37 -16.61
N LEU A 623 -66.80 -23.28 -16.55
CA LEU A 623 -65.90 -22.85 -17.67
C LEU A 623 -65.26 -24.04 -18.43
N TRP A 624 -65.68 -25.28 -18.09
CA TRP A 624 -65.11 -26.45 -18.72
C TRP A 624 -65.78 -26.67 -20.09
N ASP A 625 -65.04 -27.15 -21.05
CA ASP A 625 -65.48 -27.38 -22.45
C ASP A 625 -65.40 -28.86 -22.84
N GLY A 626 -66.26 -29.28 -23.83
CA GLY A 626 -66.16 -30.60 -24.41
C GLY A 626 -67.14 -31.60 -23.82
N ASP A 627 -67.13 -32.83 -24.34
CA ASP A 627 -67.91 -34.00 -23.87
C ASP A 627 -66.97 -35.21 -23.84
N PRO A 628 -66.42 -35.62 -22.62
CA PRO A 628 -66.79 -35.06 -21.34
C PRO A 628 -66.25 -33.65 -21.13
N ALA A 629 -66.95 -32.86 -20.29
CA ALA A 629 -66.43 -31.50 -19.95
C ALA A 629 -65.11 -31.59 -19.26
N LEU A 630 -64.03 -30.86 -19.73
CA LEU A 630 -62.69 -30.86 -19.20
C LEU A 630 -62.16 -29.45 -18.99
N PRO A 631 -61.28 -29.21 -18.03
CA PRO A 631 -60.74 -27.90 -17.74
C PRO A 631 -59.81 -27.43 -18.83
N ASN A 632 -59.91 -26.15 -19.24
CA ASN A 632 -59.03 -25.44 -20.19
C ASN A 632 -58.20 -24.39 -19.52
N GLN A 633 -58.42 -24.12 -18.23
CA GLN A 633 -57.78 -23.09 -17.40
C GLN A 633 -57.43 -23.67 -16.04
N PRO A 634 -56.36 -23.17 -15.40
CA PRO A 634 -56.04 -23.54 -14.02
C PRO A 634 -57.14 -23.06 -13.08
N SER A 635 -57.14 -23.64 -11.88
CA SER A 635 -57.93 -23.08 -10.78
C SER A 635 -57.47 -21.67 -10.47
N PRO A 636 -58.34 -20.76 -10.05
CA PRO A 636 -57.97 -19.41 -9.62
C PRO A 636 -56.85 -19.40 -8.55
N GLU A 637 -56.88 -20.40 -7.68
CA GLU A 637 -55.93 -20.60 -6.59
C GLU A 637 -54.52 -20.94 -7.15
N THR A 638 -54.42 -21.84 -8.11
CA THR A 638 -53.16 -22.18 -8.80
C THR A 638 -52.59 -20.98 -9.56
N PHE A 639 -53.47 -20.21 -10.22
CA PHE A 639 -53.01 -18.98 -10.87
C PHE A 639 -52.53 -17.94 -9.84
N ARG A 640 -53.24 -17.75 -8.74
CA ARG A 640 -52.87 -16.86 -7.64
C ARG A 640 -51.54 -17.30 -7.01
N PHE A 641 -51.37 -18.60 -6.80
CA PHE A 641 -50.14 -19.17 -6.30
C PHE A 641 -48.96 -18.82 -7.21
N LEU A 642 -49.02 -19.05 -8.50
CA LEU A 642 -47.95 -18.71 -9.43
C LEU A 642 -47.67 -17.21 -9.44
N HIS A 643 -48.71 -16.38 -9.33
CA HIS A 643 -48.53 -14.92 -9.26
C HIS A 643 -47.93 -14.47 -7.93
N SER A 644 -48.36 -15.03 -6.80
CA SER A 644 -47.81 -14.74 -5.46
C SER A 644 -46.34 -15.17 -5.39
N LEU A 645 -46.02 -16.36 -5.88
CA LEU A 645 -44.62 -16.83 -5.96
C LEU A 645 -43.75 -15.91 -6.82
N LEU A 646 -44.29 -15.43 -7.95
CA LEU A 646 -43.57 -14.48 -8.81
C LEU A 646 -43.32 -13.15 -8.12
N LEU A 647 -44.29 -12.63 -7.38
CA LEU A 647 -44.13 -11.41 -6.59
C LEU A 647 -43.08 -11.59 -5.50
N SER A 648 -43.13 -12.70 -4.75
CA SER A 648 -42.13 -13.01 -3.74
C SER A 648 -40.72 -13.13 -4.31
N LEU A 649 -40.58 -13.69 -5.53
CA LEU A 649 -39.31 -13.73 -6.27
C LEU A 649 -38.82 -12.35 -6.71
N SER A 650 -39.76 -11.50 -7.16
CA SER A 650 -39.46 -10.13 -7.56
C SER A 650 -38.99 -9.30 -6.37
N ASP A 651 -39.62 -9.46 -5.22
CA ASP A 651 -39.28 -8.79 -3.99
C ASP A 651 -37.92 -9.25 -3.42
N ALA A 652 -37.57 -10.53 -3.58
CA ALA A 652 -36.28 -11.06 -3.23
C ALA A 652 -35.15 -10.48 -4.12
N GLY A 653 -35.47 -10.10 -5.37
CA GLY A 653 -34.57 -9.43 -6.31
C GLY A 653 -33.72 -10.37 -7.14
N VAL A 654 -32.77 -9.75 -7.88
CA VAL A 654 -31.95 -10.42 -8.92
C VAL A 654 -31.08 -11.57 -8.42
N ASP A 655 -30.86 -11.65 -7.12
CA ASP A 655 -29.99 -12.66 -6.51
C ASP A 655 -30.53 -14.09 -6.67
N LEU A 656 -31.87 -14.24 -6.72
CA LEU A 656 -32.52 -15.52 -6.98
C LEU A 656 -32.80 -15.83 -8.46
N TRP A 657 -32.48 -14.91 -9.37
CA TRP A 657 -32.78 -15.12 -10.82
C TRP A 657 -31.67 -15.90 -11.53
N THR A 658 -30.74 -16.47 -10.78
CA THR A 658 -29.72 -17.36 -11.36
C THR A 658 -30.28 -18.76 -11.59
N ALA A 659 -29.79 -19.45 -12.62
CA ALA A 659 -30.22 -20.81 -12.93
C ALA A 659 -30.10 -21.78 -11.73
N ALA A 660 -29.01 -21.66 -10.96
CA ALA A 660 -28.79 -22.49 -9.77
C ALA A 660 -29.82 -22.22 -8.66
N ALA A 661 -30.12 -20.95 -8.38
CA ALA A 661 -31.10 -20.55 -7.38
C ALA A 661 -32.52 -20.96 -7.83
N MET A 662 -32.86 -20.75 -9.12
CA MET A 662 -34.12 -21.16 -9.67
C MET A 662 -34.32 -22.68 -9.65
N THR A 663 -33.28 -23.45 -9.93
CA THR A 663 -33.32 -24.90 -9.79
C THR A 663 -33.57 -25.34 -8.35
N ALA A 664 -32.90 -24.69 -7.36
CA ALA A 664 -33.13 -24.96 -5.96
C ALA A 664 -34.56 -24.60 -5.52
N LEU A 665 -35.09 -23.45 -6.01
CA LEU A 665 -36.45 -23.03 -5.75
C LEU A 665 -37.46 -24.02 -6.33
N LYS A 666 -37.31 -24.34 -7.61
CA LYS A 666 -38.23 -25.29 -8.30
C LYS A 666 -38.24 -26.65 -7.61
N LYS A 667 -37.07 -27.15 -7.21
CA LYS A 667 -36.95 -28.42 -6.45
C LYS A 667 -37.64 -28.34 -5.09
N HIS A 668 -37.46 -27.25 -4.35
CA HIS A 668 -38.09 -27.07 -3.04
C HIS A 668 -39.61 -26.96 -3.13
N VAL A 669 -40.08 -26.08 -4.01
CA VAL A 669 -41.53 -25.85 -4.23
C VAL A 669 -42.20 -27.11 -4.74
N SER A 670 -41.61 -27.80 -5.71
CA SER A 670 -42.12 -29.06 -6.24
C SER A 670 -42.34 -30.09 -5.12
N ARG A 671 -41.37 -30.29 -4.27
CA ARG A 671 -41.49 -31.24 -3.17
C ARG A 671 -42.57 -30.83 -2.18
N ARG A 672 -42.61 -29.57 -1.75
CA ARG A 672 -43.64 -29.07 -0.80
C ARG A 672 -45.07 -29.18 -1.34
N LEU A 673 -45.24 -28.87 -2.65
CA LEU A 673 -46.52 -29.02 -3.31
C LEU A 673 -46.96 -30.50 -3.39
N CYS A 674 -46.05 -31.40 -3.80
CA CYS A 674 -46.35 -32.84 -3.85
C CYS A 674 -46.67 -33.40 -2.44
N GLU A 675 -45.98 -32.99 -1.42
CA GLU A 675 -46.26 -33.39 -0.05
C GLU A 675 -47.68 -32.90 0.41
N ALA A 676 -48.00 -31.62 0.12
CA ALA A 676 -49.30 -31.05 0.48
C ALA A 676 -50.47 -31.73 -0.27
N TRP A 677 -50.32 -31.97 -1.59
CA TRP A 677 -51.35 -32.69 -2.33
C TRP A 677 -51.52 -34.14 -1.90
N ASN A 678 -50.44 -34.85 -1.56
CA ASN A 678 -50.50 -36.19 -1.04
C ASN A 678 -51.24 -36.25 0.29
N GLN A 679 -50.97 -35.29 1.20
CA GLN A 679 -51.72 -35.19 2.47
C GLN A 679 -53.19 -34.95 2.27
N GLU A 680 -53.56 -34.06 1.34
CA GLU A 680 -54.97 -33.81 1.03
C GLU A 680 -55.61 -35.00 0.33
N LEU A 681 -54.94 -35.67 -0.56
CA LEU A 681 -55.43 -36.90 -1.22
C LEU A 681 -55.73 -38.01 -0.17
N GLU A 682 -54.85 -38.16 0.85
CA GLU A 682 -55.07 -39.14 1.93
C GLU A 682 -56.29 -38.78 2.82
N SER A 683 -56.55 -37.47 2.99
CA SER A 683 -57.66 -36.96 3.79
C SER A 683 -59.03 -37.16 3.10
N ILE A 684 -59.08 -37.25 1.76
CA ILE A 684 -60.29 -37.45 0.97
C ILE A 684 -60.70 -38.94 1.01
N LYS A 685 -61.77 -39.23 1.73
CA LYS A 685 -62.42 -40.56 1.74
C LYS A 685 -63.49 -40.60 0.67
N PHE A 686 -63.20 -41.32 -0.42
CA PHE A 686 -64.26 -41.67 -1.37
C PHE A 686 -65.13 -42.76 -0.75
N ASP A 687 -66.44 -42.51 -0.65
CA ASP A 687 -67.42 -43.55 -0.32
C ASP A 687 -67.55 -44.57 -1.46
N VAL A 688 -66.81 -45.66 -1.31
CA VAL A 688 -66.88 -46.77 -2.28
C VAL A 688 -68.16 -47.53 -2.01
N ARG A 689 -69.30 -47.07 -2.55
CA ARG A 689 -70.46 -47.93 -2.70
C ARG A 689 -70.18 -48.81 -3.95
N VAL A 690 -69.60 -49.97 -3.70
CA VAL A 690 -69.60 -51.09 -4.65
C VAL A 690 -71.05 -51.47 -4.88
N LYS A 691 -71.59 -51.21 -6.06
CA LYS A 691 -72.78 -51.87 -6.51
C LYS A 691 -72.41 -53.33 -6.84
N GLU A 692 -72.53 -54.22 -5.83
CA GLU A 692 -72.67 -55.67 -6.13
C GLU A 692 -73.88 -55.94 -7.04
N VAL A 693 -73.58 -56.32 -8.24
CA VAL A 693 -74.54 -56.99 -9.12
C VAL A 693 -74.76 -58.35 -8.45
N LYS A 694 -76.03 -58.54 -7.95
CA LYS A 694 -76.52 -59.83 -7.52
C LYS A 694 -76.61 -60.75 -8.75
N GLU A 695 -75.79 -61.74 -8.89
CA GLU A 695 -76.04 -62.98 -9.54
C GLU A 695 -76.38 -64.01 -8.44
N ASP A 696 -77.68 -64.37 -8.49
CA ASP A 696 -78.24 -65.53 -7.76
C ASP A 696 -77.49 -66.79 -8.09
N LYS A 697 -77.00 -67.50 -7.03
CA LYS A 697 -77.15 -68.97 -6.93
C LYS A 697 -76.97 -69.45 -5.51
N GLU A 698 -78.07 -70.13 -5.14
CA GLU A 698 -78.35 -70.95 -4.01
C GLU A 698 -77.26 -71.97 -3.68
N ASP A 699 -77.38 -72.40 -2.43
CA ASP A 699 -77.02 -73.72 -1.80
C ASP A 699 -75.62 -73.90 -1.14
N ALA A 700 -75.70 -74.06 0.11
CA ALA A 700 -75.61 -75.14 1.09
C ALA A 700 -74.77 -74.74 2.30
N LYS A 701 -75.40 -74.54 3.36
CA LYS A 701 -75.45 -75.24 4.66
C LYS A 701 -74.24 -76.03 5.05
N GLU A 702 -73.97 -75.77 6.31
CA GLU A 702 -73.60 -76.68 7.39
C GLU A 702 -72.20 -76.61 7.92
N GLN A 703 -72.15 -76.33 9.13
CA GLN A 703 -71.62 -76.94 10.37
C GLN A 703 -70.26 -76.52 10.87
N LYS A 704 -70.37 -75.91 11.99
CA LYS A 704 -70.05 -76.29 13.37
C LYS A 704 -68.61 -76.16 13.80
N GLU A 705 -68.52 -75.37 14.80
CA GLU A 705 -68.16 -75.70 16.22
C GLU A 705 -66.69 -76.01 16.54
N GLU A 706 -66.34 -75.32 17.59
CA GLU A 706 -65.46 -75.73 18.72
C GLU A 706 -63.99 -75.88 18.41
N THR A 707 -63.06 -75.42 19.19
CA THR A 707 -62.89 -75.33 20.63
C THR A 707 -61.59 -74.58 20.85
N GLU A 708 -61.54 -73.63 21.74
CA GLU A 708 -60.97 -73.71 23.06
C GLU A 708 -59.48 -74.13 23.20
N ASN A 709 -58.77 -73.26 23.92
CA ASN A 709 -57.83 -73.56 24.95
C ASN A 709 -56.35 -73.80 24.68
N GLY A 710 -55.64 -73.11 25.50
CA GLY A 710 -54.43 -73.57 26.20
C GLY A 710 -53.20 -72.73 25.89
N ALA A 711 -52.94 -71.86 26.71
CA ALA A 711 -52.35 -71.85 28.01
C ALA A 711 -50.83 -71.87 27.97
N LYS A 712 -50.28 -70.90 28.64
CA LYS A 712 -49.10 -71.00 29.56
C LYS A 712 -47.76 -71.26 28.98
N GLU A 713 -46.97 -70.55 29.39
CA GLU A 713 -45.97 -70.32 30.52
C GLU A 713 -44.58 -70.07 29.88
N ALA A 714 -43.67 -69.41 30.32
CA ALA A 714 -43.35 -68.78 31.60
C ALA A 714 -41.98 -68.13 31.43
N GLU A 715 -41.79 -67.23 32.32
CA GLU A 715 -40.56 -66.89 33.04
C GLU A 715 -39.41 -66.22 32.23
N GLY A 716 -38.78 -65.24 32.75
CA GLY A 716 -38.75 -64.65 34.06
C GLY A 716 -37.62 -63.68 34.18
N ALA A 717 -37.80 -62.85 35.13
CA ALA A 717 -36.86 -62.18 36.01
C ALA A 717 -35.87 -61.21 35.40
N GLY A 718 -35.64 -60.05 35.92
CA GLY A 718 -35.88 -59.45 37.23
C GLY A 718 -35.23 -58.06 37.18
N ALA A 719 -35.88 -57.15 37.78
CA ALA A 719 -35.57 -56.39 38.98
C ALA A 719 -34.38 -55.44 38.81
N GLU A 720 -34.35 -54.23 39.24
CA GLU A 720 -34.88 -53.50 40.36
C GLU A 720 -34.61 -52.01 40.14
N LYS A 721 -35.57 -51.11 40.28
CA LYS A 721 -35.82 -50.12 41.31
C LYS A 721 -34.60 -49.30 41.78
N LYS A 722 -34.72 -47.99 41.68
CA LYS A 722 -34.95 -47.09 42.82
C LYS A 722 -34.99 -45.62 42.34
N GLU A 723 -36.12 -44.98 42.53
CA GLU A 723 -36.23 -43.65 43.06
C GLU A 723 -36.04 -43.71 44.59
N PRO A 724 -35.86 -42.64 45.34
CA PRO A 724 -36.68 -41.46 45.39
C PRO A 724 -36.01 -40.14 45.88
N GLN A 725 -36.78 -39.06 45.69
CA GLN A 725 -37.06 -37.96 46.67
C GLN A 725 -35.86 -37.16 47.20
N GLY A 726 -35.90 -35.91 47.39
CA GLY A 726 -36.94 -34.94 47.75
C GLY A 726 -36.31 -33.58 48.09
N ASP A 727 -37.19 -32.66 48.16
CA ASP A 727 -37.40 -31.49 49.04
C ASP A 727 -36.73 -30.21 48.57
N ALA A 728 -37.47 -29.23 48.18
CA ALA A 728 -38.41 -28.36 48.90
C ALA A 728 -37.72 -27.10 49.47
N GLU A 729 -38.46 -26.04 49.31
CA GLU A 729 -38.42 -24.76 50.07
C GLU A 729 -37.46 -23.68 49.58
N GLU A 730 -37.78 -22.41 49.42
CA GLU A 730 -38.90 -21.57 49.78
C GLU A 730 -38.72 -20.23 49.10
N GLU A 731 -39.80 -19.61 48.68
CA GLU A 731 -39.97 -18.16 48.52
C GLU A 731 -39.92 -17.51 49.92
N PRO A 732 -39.70 -16.19 50.11
CA PRO A 732 -40.76 -15.23 49.80
C PRO A 732 -40.31 -13.78 49.44
N ALA A 733 -41.19 -13.18 48.69
CA ALA A 733 -41.74 -11.82 48.77
C ALA A 733 -41.11 -10.72 49.66
N SER A 734 -41.07 -9.53 49.14
CA SER A 734 -41.74 -8.29 49.59
C SER A 734 -41.26 -7.06 48.80
N LYS A 735 -42.21 -6.42 48.07
CA LYS A 735 -42.89 -5.15 48.43
C LYS A 735 -41.96 -3.94 48.63
N ARG A 736 -42.18 -2.93 47.83
CA ARG A 736 -42.91 -1.69 48.05
C ARG A 736 -42.26 -0.47 47.34
N ASP A 737 -43.15 0.25 46.72
CA ASP A 737 -43.44 1.69 46.80
C ASP A 737 -42.38 2.62 46.17
N GLY A 738 -42.70 3.61 45.39
CA GLY A 738 -43.89 4.40 45.24
C GLY A 738 -43.58 5.62 44.37
N GLN A 739 -44.64 6.12 43.82
CA GLN A 739 -44.96 7.55 43.59
C GLN A 739 -43.96 8.39 42.81
N GLY A 740 -44.33 9.14 41.87
CA GLY A 740 -45.43 10.03 41.56
C GLY A 740 -44.92 10.98 40.53
N GLY A 741 -45.66 11.49 39.71
CA GLY A 741 -46.35 12.72 39.65
C GLY A 741 -46.35 13.34 38.30
N ASP A 742 -47.58 13.52 37.79
CA ASP A 742 -48.15 14.76 37.21
C ASP A 742 -47.42 15.39 36.01
N GLY A 743 -48.11 15.64 34.95
CA GLY A 743 -49.05 16.67 34.64
C GLY A 743 -49.25 16.76 33.10
N GLU A 744 -50.52 16.63 32.75
CA GLU A 744 -51.39 17.62 32.15
C GLU A 744 -51.01 18.25 30.82
N GLY A 745 -52.04 18.20 29.91
CA GLY A 745 -52.29 19.21 28.90
C GLY A 745 -52.75 18.63 27.56
N ASN A 746 -53.95 18.13 27.42
CA ASN A 746 -55.23 18.71 26.98
C ASN A 746 -55.10 19.79 25.87
N VAL A 747 -55.75 19.57 24.74
CA VAL A 747 -56.69 20.43 24.01
C VAL A 747 -57.13 19.65 22.74
N GLU A 748 -58.27 19.09 22.73
CA GLU A 748 -59.52 19.27 22.00
C GLU A 748 -59.48 20.24 20.78
N VAL A 749 -60.27 19.84 19.80
CA VAL A 749 -61.41 20.42 19.06
C VAL A 749 -61.45 19.73 17.69
N GLY A 750 -62.45 19.00 17.20
CA GLY A 750 -63.87 19.22 17.26
C GLY A 750 -64.46 19.30 15.84
N GLY A 751 -65.56 18.61 15.56
CA GLY A 751 -66.47 19.01 14.48
C GLY A 751 -66.85 17.87 13.52
N GLN A 752 -67.81 17.08 13.83
CA GLN A 752 -69.22 17.09 13.39
C GLN A 752 -69.49 16.97 11.86
N GLY A 753 -70.26 15.96 11.48
CA GLY A 753 -71.03 15.92 10.27
C GLY A 753 -71.76 14.56 10.11
N LYS A 754 -72.93 14.48 10.68
CA LYS A 754 -73.97 13.44 10.43
C LYS A 754 -74.31 13.40 8.93
N ASP A 755 -74.69 12.23 8.43
CA ASP A 755 -76.09 11.99 8.06
C ASP A 755 -76.33 10.48 7.91
N LYS A 756 -77.48 10.11 8.45
CA LYS A 756 -78.15 8.81 8.40
C LYS A 756 -78.87 8.67 7.04
N GLU A 757 -78.88 7.49 6.50
CA GLU A 757 -80.07 6.95 5.89
C GLU A 757 -80.14 5.44 6.12
N ASP A 758 -81.14 5.08 6.89
CA ASP A 758 -81.67 3.74 7.10
C ASP A 758 -82.34 3.25 5.83
N VAL A 759 -82.01 2.09 5.37
CA VAL A 759 -82.95 1.25 4.59
C VAL A 759 -82.88 -0.17 5.15
N GLU A 760 -83.96 -0.50 5.86
CA GLU A 760 -84.34 -1.89 6.15
C GLU A 760 -84.38 -2.71 4.86
N ASN A 761 -83.80 -3.89 4.89
CA ASN A 761 -84.47 -5.04 4.25
C ASN A 761 -84.18 -6.35 4.95
N LYS A 762 -85.27 -7.07 5.15
CA LYS A 762 -85.46 -8.28 5.87
C LYS A 762 -84.87 -9.51 5.21
N ASP A 763 -84.45 -10.40 6.09
CA ASP A 763 -84.60 -11.84 6.05
C ASP A 763 -84.09 -12.61 4.81
N ALA A 764 -83.02 -13.32 5.03
CA ALA A 764 -82.91 -14.75 4.71
C ALA A 764 -81.69 -15.33 5.42
N GLU A 765 -81.95 -15.86 6.59
CA GLU A 765 -81.06 -16.92 7.15
C GLU A 765 -81.11 -18.08 6.14
N LYS A 766 -80.04 -18.33 5.44
CA LYS A 766 -79.71 -19.63 4.91
C LYS A 766 -78.64 -20.23 5.80
N GLU A 767 -79.08 -21.17 6.58
CA GLU A 767 -78.30 -22.23 7.14
C GLU A 767 -77.37 -22.77 6.08
N GLU A 768 -76.06 -22.55 6.18
CA GLU A 768 -75.08 -23.32 5.45
C GLU A 768 -75.06 -24.73 6.04
N ASP A 769 -75.83 -25.58 5.40
CA ASP A 769 -75.81 -27.03 5.55
C ASP A 769 -74.44 -27.52 5.13
N GLY A 770 -73.55 -27.80 6.11
CA GLY A 770 -72.24 -28.39 5.94
C GLY A 770 -72.30 -29.84 5.44
N THR A 771 -72.98 -30.08 4.28
CA THR A 771 -72.96 -31.39 3.58
C THR A 771 -71.56 -31.60 2.97
N ALA A 772 -70.91 -32.68 3.39
CA ALA A 772 -69.64 -33.17 2.75
C ALA A 772 -69.89 -33.27 1.24
N PRO A 773 -68.91 -32.80 0.41
CA PRO A 773 -69.02 -32.74 -1.04
C PRO A 773 -69.38 -34.13 -1.59
N GLY A 774 -70.38 -34.22 -2.46
CA GLY A 774 -70.84 -35.49 -3.09
C GLY A 774 -69.69 -36.04 -3.99
N ASN A 775 -69.66 -37.34 -4.19
CA ASN A 775 -68.64 -38.03 -4.98
C ASN A 775 -68.39 -37.43 -6.39
N GLU A 776 -69.36 -36.76 -6.96
CA GLU A 776 -69.23 -36.04 -8.24
C GLU A 776 -68.42 -34.78 -8.11
N GLN A 777 -68.66 -34.02 -7.05
CA GLN A 777 -67.80 -32.80 -6.78
C GLN A 777 -66.38 -33.16 -6.48
N LEU A 778 -66.08 -34.27 -5.80
CA LEU A 778 -64.74 -34.75 -5.53
C LEU A 778 -64.03 -35.25 -6.81
N ARG A 779 -64.79 -35.83 -7.75
CA ARG A 779 -64.24 -36.20 -9.06
C ARG A 779 -63.91 -34.98 -9.91
N ASP A 780 -64.80 -34.01 -9.97
CA ASP A 780 -64.52 -32.73 -10.65
C ASP A 780 -63.29 -32.02 -10.06
N LEU A 781 -63.14 -32.04 -8.73
CA LEU A 781 -61.94 -31.52 -8.08
C LEU A 781 -60.69 -32.27 -8.52
N CYS A 782 -60.69 -33.59 -8.54
CA CYS A 782 -59.58 -34.39 -9.03
C CYS A 782 -59.24 -34.11 -10.49
N ILE A 783 -60.23 -33.84 -11.36
CA ILE A 783 -60.04 -33.47 -12.74
C ILE A 783 -59.40 -32.09 -12.86
N GLN A 784 -59.84 -31.11 -12.05
CA GLN A 784 -59.21 -29.81 -11.99
C GLN A 784 -57.77 -29.91 -11.46
N TRP A 785 -57.54 -30.68 -10.40
CA TRP A 785 -56.20 -30.92 -9.89
C TRP A 785 -55.26 -31.56 -10.92
N LEU A 786 -55.77 -32.44 -11.75
CA LEU A 786 -54.99 -33.04 -12.83
C LEU A 786 -54.47 -32.00 -13.82
N PHE A 787 -55.30 -31.00 -14.13
CA PHE A 787 -54.87 -29.85 -14.95
C PHE A 787 -53.83 -28.99 -14.21
N ASP A 788 -54.10 -28.65 -12.94
CA ASP A 788 -53.27 -27.80 -12.13
C ASP A 788 -51.89 -28.44 -11.89
N ILE A 789 -51.84 -29.72 -11.57
CA ILE A 789 -50.60 -30.48 -11.40
C ILE A 789 -49.80 -30.52 -12.71
N SER A 790 -50.49 -30.79 -13.85
CA SER A 790 -49.85 -30.78 -15.16
C SER A 790 -49.28 -29.40 -15.50
N LEU A 791 -49.99 -28.31 -15.17
CA LEU A 791 -49.48 -26.93 -15.36
C LEU A 791 -48.32 -26.60 -14.43
N LEU A 792 -48.39 -26.95 -13.14
CA LEU A 792 -47.32 -26.72 -12.17
C LEU A 792 -46.09 -27.55 -12.48
N ARG A 793 -46.23 -28.74 -12.97
CA ARG A 793 -45.12 -29.54 -13.48
C ARG A 793 -44.38 -28.84 -14.63
N LEU A 794 -45.10 -28.10 -15.52
CA LEU A 794 -44.51 -27.36 -16.63
C LEU A 794 -43.85 -26.06 -16.17
N SER A 795 -44.41 -25.40 -15.12
CA SER A 795 -43.92 -24.09 -14.64
C SER A 795 -42.82 -24.22 -13.58
N VAL A 796 -42.99 -25.12 -12.62
CA VAL A 796 -42.14 -25.29 -11.43
C VAL A 796 -41.34 -26.60 -11.46
N GLY A 797 -41.76 -27.56 -12.32
CA GLY A 797 -41.05 -28.84 -12.44
C GLY A 797 -39.59 -28.65 -12.89
N VAL A 798 -38.69 -29.43 -12.29
CA VAL A 798 -37.26 -29.46 -12.65
C VAL A 798 -37.07 -30.60 -13.65
N GLU A 799 -36.22 -30.37 -14.66
CA GLU A 799 -35.82 -31.42 -15.63
C GLU A 799 -34.99 -32.55 -14.97
N ALA A 800 -34.62 -32.39 -13.67
CA ALA A 800 -33.94 -33.41 -12.93
C ALA A 800 -34.83 -34.64 -12.64
N ALA A 801 -34.36 -35.81 -12.96
CA ALA A 801 -35.13 -37.07 -12.95
C ALA A 801 -35.92 -37.34 -11.65
N GLU A 802 -35.40 -36.97 -10.48
CA GLU A 802 -36.02 -37.20 -9.17
C GLU A 802 -37.31 -36.37 -8.95
N ALA A 803 -37.30 -35.07 -9.25
CA ALA A 803 -38.49 -34.21 -9.06
C ALA A 803 -39.56 -34.39 -10.14
N ALA A 804 -39.20 -34.84 -11.34
CA ALA A 804 -40.09 -35.23 -12.39
C ALA A 804 -40.86 -36.51 -12.01
N ASP A 805 -40.25 -37.44 -11.30
CA ASP A 805 -40.87 -38.67 -10.80
C ASP A 805 -41.92 -38.40 -9.68
N GLU A 806 -41.65 -37.43 -8.80
CA GLU A 806 -42.61 -37.04 -7.72
C GLU A 806 -43.91 -36.48 -8.28
N PHE A 807 -43.85 -35.53 -9.24
CA PHE A 807 -45.02 -35.00 -9.92
C PHE A 807 -45.74 -36.05 -10.76
N GLN A 808 -45.01 -36.97 -11.40
CA GLN A 808 -45.61 -38.02 -12.17
C GLN A 808 -46.37 -39.01 -11.28
N GLN A 809 -45.83 -39.40 -10.16
CA GLN A 809 -46.49 -40.24 -9.16
C GLN A 809 -47.76 -39.58 -8.60
N LEU A 810 -47.70 -38.28 -8.30
CA LEU A 810 -48.82 -37.49 -7.86
C LEU A 810 -49.92 -37.42 -8.94
N GLU A 811 -49.54 -37.13 -10.19
CA GLU A 811 -50.45 -37.09 -11.34
C GLU A 811 -51.15 -38.44 -11.54
N ASP A 812 -50.40 -39.56 -11.42
CA ASP A 812 -50.97 -40.91 -11.52
C ASP A 812 -51.93 -41.24 -10.35
N ALA A 813 -51.60 -40.79 -9.13
CA ALA A 813 -52.44 -40.96 -7.96
C ALA A 813 -53.79 -40.17 -8.08
N VAL A 814 -53.75 -38.94 -8.56
CA VAL A 814 -54.92 -38.11 -8.82
C VAL A 814 -55.74 -38.65 -9.98
N TYR A 815 -55.06 -39.10 -11.06
CA TYR A 815 -55.71 -39.74 -12.21
C TYR A 815 -56.51 -40.99 -11.81
N GLY A 816 -55.93 -41.85 -10.95
CA GLY A 816 -56.63 -43.05 -10.45
C GLY A 816 -57.95 -42.75 -9.72
N ARG A 817 -58.09 -41.54 -9.14
CA ARG A 817 -59.28 -41.08 -8.43
C ARG A 817 -60.28 -40.26 -9.27
N SER A 818 -59.80 -39.70 -10.42
CA SER A 818 -60.61 -38.86 -11.30
C SER A 818 -61.70 -39.63 -12.09
N GLY A 819 -61.48 -40.91 -12.34
CA GLY A 819 -62.36 -41.74 -13.13
C GLY A 819 -62.39 -41.39 -14.63
N LEU A 820 -61.38 -40.68 -15.13
CA LEU A 820 -61.17 -40.31 -16.52
C LEU A 820 -60.59 -41.49 -17.36
N ASP A 821 -60.84 -41.53 -18.65
CA ASP A 821 -60.14 -42.37 -19.58
C ASP A 821 -58.78 -41.77 -20.00
N GLU A 822 -57.91 -42.61 -20.54
CA GLU A 822 -56.57 -42.19 -20.94
C GLU A 822 -56.55 -41.10 -22.02
N SER A 823 -57.56 -41.07 -22.88
CA SER A 823 -57.70 -40.06 -23.95
C SER A 823 -58.04 -38.68 -23.36
N SER A 824 -58.91 -38.64 -22.36
CA SER A 824 -59.23 -37.42 -21.60
C SER A 824 -58.08 -36.92 -20.75
N ARG A 825 -57.27 -37.80 -20.11
CA ARG A 825 -56.01 -37.46 -19.41
C ARG A 825 -55.02 -36.75 -20.35
N GLN A 826 -54.78 -37.34 -21.55
CA GLN A 826 -53.90 -36.73 -22.54
C GLN A 826 -54.45 -35.39 -23.07
N HIS A 827 -55.75 -35.20 -23.08
CA HIS A 827 -56.40 -33.96 -23.49
C HIS A 827 -56.14 -32.87 -22.42
N VAL A 828 -56.30 -33.17 -21.14
CA VAL A 828 -55.98 -32.25 -20.00
C VAL A 828 -54.52 -31.87 -20.04
N GLY A 829 -53.60 -32.80 -20.22
CA GLY A 829 -52.17 -32.50 -20.32
C GLY A 829 -51.81 -31.60 -21.52
N LYS A 830 -52.48 -31.82 -22.70
CA LYS A 830 -52.32 -30.94 -23.86
C LYS A 830 -52.89 -29.53 -23.60
N ALA A 831 -54.04 -29.44 -22.92
CA ALA A 831 -54.69 -28.18 -22.58
C ALA A 831 -53.80 -27.39 -21.61
N ALA A 832 -53.23 -28.02 -20.57
CA ALA A 832 -52.28 -27.42 -19.66
C ALA A 832 -51.02 -26.91 -20.39
N LYS A 833 -50.45 -27.69 -21.31
CA LYS A 833 -49.31 -27.30 -22.14
C LYS A 833 -49.63 -26.10 -23.05
N ASN A 834 -50.81 -26.08 -23.66
CA ASN A 834 -51.27 -24.96 -24.47
C ASN A 834 -51.48 -23.70 -23.61
N PHE A 835 -52.06 -23.84 -22.44
CA PHE A 835 -52.18 -22.73 -21.50
C PHE A 835 -50.83 -22.19 -21.10
N TRP A 836 -49.88 -23.04 -20.69
CA TRP A 836 -48.53 -22.64 -20.35
C TRP A 836 -47.82 -21.93 -21.53
N SER A 837 -47.92 -22.43 -22.75
CA SER A 837 -47.29 -21.79 -23.90
C SER A 837 -47.82 -20.39 -24.22
N ARG A 838 -49.08 -20.08 -23.83
CA ARG A 838 -49.68 -18.75 -24.00
C ARG A 838 -49.35 -17.80 -22.84
N THR A 839 -49.14 -18.35 -21.64
CA THR A 839 -49.00 -17.59 -20.39
C THR A 839 -47.57 -17.59 -19.84
N SER A 840 -46.62 -18.36 -20.40
CA SER A 840 -45.25 -18.48 -19.93
C SER A 840 -44.53 -17.12 -19.84
N LEU A 841 -44.86 -16.17 -20.71
CA LEU A 841 -44.30 -14.81 -20.65
C LEU A 841 -44.78 -14.03 -19.40
N LEU A 842 -45.95 -14.34 -18.85
CA LEU A 842 -46.47 -13.72 -17.63
C LEU A 842 -45.64 -14.20 -16.41
N PHE A 843 -45.11 -15.40 -16.51
CA PHE A 843 -44.36 -16.06 -15.46
C PHE A 843 -42.88 -16.23 -15.85
N GLY A 844 -42.31 -15.24 -16.54
CA GLY A 844 -40.99 -15.31 -17.19
C GLY A 844 -39.83 -15.69 -16.26
N LEU A 845 -39.93 -15.43 -14.95
CA LEU A 845 -38.92 -15.89 -13.97
C LEU A 845 -39.03 -17.41 -13.70
N LEU A 846 -40.20 -18.02 -13.93
CA LEU A 846 -40.42 -19.45 -13.74
C LEU A 846 -40.29 -20.26 -15.04
N ALA A 847 -40.33 -19.59 -16.19
CA ALA A 847 -40.28 -20.19 -17.53
C ALA A 847 -38.93 -20.78 -17.91
#